data_44bc8673a09463c7b447fc34829a9173
#
_entry.id   44bc8673a09463c7b447fc34829a9173
#
_cell.length_a   1.000
_cell.length_b   1.000
_cell.length_c   1.000
_cell.angle_alpha   90.00
_cell.angle_beta   90.00
_cell.angle_gamma   90.00
#
_symmetry.space_group_name_H-M   'P 1'
#
loop_
_entity.id
_entity.type
_entity.pdbx_description
1 polymer ?
#
loop_
_entity_poly.entity_id
_entity_poly.type
_entity_poly.pdbx_seq_one_letter_code
_entity_poly.pdbx_strand_id
1 'polypeptide(L)'
;VPKAAAAGLDRRFGRAPALRMTAAPPADAAALNLDAVPKDVPRYRFAPSPTGSLHVGGARTALYNYLAARRNGGKFIVRIEDTDLARSTKESEESMIADLKWLGLDWDEGPFVGGPSGLYRQSERGEIYTKMAEKLVESGFAYPCFCTEEELEEKRKAAEASGSQVAYDGTWRDADPAEVQKRKDAGEPFTYRFKVPKGKVVTIQDQVRGRVSWDVEATLGDFILLRSNGVPVYNFCVAVDDALMGVSTVVRAEEHLTNTIRQVLVLEALGFEVPEYAHCSLILGEDRSKLSKRHGATSCNQFREEGYLPDAMINYLALLGWNDGTDKDIYTREELIQAFDLSRVTPSPAMFDMSKLKWINGQHLRALPVEDFATRLGEVMVEKGVVQTADAKFVRHAAEMLQQKCDLVNDGVAQLKDILAYQLQHSAETDESAPQILGDDFAGLVAAIVESHGKGEMPTGADAEAKFTDWVKAIGKATGRKGKRLFFPLRLAITGNLAGPDIGAQVASLALAAEAGAKDVVPMDARIAALAKFVEENPDLLKNRPKSDAPASSIPDEMVPQRIFETVAKLSPSYQRQVLAQAEQLLQSGGGAAAQADKKQKPKVQGTKVLDRSGNVEPVTRLDIRVGKIVSCEKHPDADALYLEQIDVGEAEPRQVISGLANFIPLEEMEGRMVTVLCNLKPVKMRGIMSSGMVLCGSNDAHDKVELLEPPEGSVPGEHLLLDGYGLMQPEEADAVLKSKSQQNVWKMVAPDMTLNGEGKATYNGKLFSTTKGPLTCKSLRDCQLG
;
A
#
# COMPACT_ATOMS: atom_id res chain seq x y z
N VAL A 1 -56.74 -30.03 3.18
CA VAL A 1 -56.52 -29.69 4.57
C VAL A 1 -55.10 -30.04 4.97
N PRO A 2 -54.24 -29.23 5.59
CA PRO A 2 -54.03 -27.81 5.47
C PRO A 2 -52.66 -27.44 4.82
N LYS A 3 -52.58 -26.20 4.37
CA LYS A 3 -51.40 -25.52 3.86
C LYS A 3 -50.34 -25.38 4.97
N ALA A 4 -49.11 -25.82 4.73
CA ALA A 4 -47.97 -25.41 5.50
C ALA A 4 -47.31 -24.20 4.80
N ALA A 5 -47.21 -23.07 5.53
CA ALA A 5 -46.65 -21.81 5.09
C ALA A 5 -45.09 -21.95 5.04
N ALA A 6 -44.53 -21.62 3.89
CA ALA A 6 -43.09 -21.36 3.75
C ALA A 6 -42.79 -19.96 4.33
N ALA A 7 -42.05 -19.91 5.43
CA ALA A 7 -41.52 -18.68 5.96
C ALA A 7 -40.29 -18.30 5.12
N GLY A 8 -40.43 -17.35 4.21
CA GLY A 8 -39.33 -16.74 3.48
C GLY A 8 -38.51 -15.85 4.40
N LEU A 9 -37.23 -16.13 4.48
CA LEU A 9 -36.25 -15.22 5.06
C LEU A 9 -36.00 -14.08 4.07
N ASP A 10 -36.77 -13.00 4.25
CA ASP A 10 -36.61 -11.74 3.53
C ASP A 10 -35.50 -10.93 4.23
N ARG A 11 -34.23 -11.18 3.90
CA ARG A 11 -33.11 -10.29 4.23
C ARG A 11 -32.87 -9.36 3.04
N ARG A 12 -33.78 -8.45 2.83
CA ARG A 12 -33.54 -7.27 2.02
C ARG A 12 -32.57 -6.38 2.78
N PHE A 13 -31.39 -6.15 2.19
CA PHE A 13 -30.64 -4.94 2.46
C PHE A 13 -31.48 -3.79 1.91
N GLY A 14 -32.30 -3.24 2.81
CA GLY A 14 -33.23 -2.17 2.49
C GLY A 14 -32.46 -0.94 2.05
N ARG A 15 -32.96 -0.29 0.99
CA ARG A 15 -32.78 1.15 0.78
C ARG A 15 -32.82 1.82 2.15
N ALA A 16 -31.74 2.57 2.50
CA ALA A 16 -31.75 3.39 3.69
C ALA A 16 -33.05 4.20 3.72
N PRO A 17 -33.86 4.10 4.79
CA PRO A 17 -35.06 4.90 4.88
C PRO A 17 -34.61 6.36 4.83
N ALA A 18 -35.24 7.14 3.95
CA ALA A 18 -35.13 8.59 3.95
C ALA A 18 -35.41 9.06 5.39
N LEU A 19 -34.36 9.52 6.08
CA LEU A 19 -34.47 10.07 7.43
C LEU A 19 -35.40 11.26 7.37
N ARG A 20 -36.66 11.05 7.75
CA ARG A 20 -37.56 12.17 8.10
C ARG A 20 -36.88 12.90 9.26
N MET A 21 -36.49 14.14 9.00
CA MET A 21 -36.16 15.10 10.05
C MET A 21 -37.39 15.28 10.94
N THR A 22 -37.42 14.59 12.06
CA THR A 22 -38.41 14.82 13.12
C THR A 22 -37.63 14.90 14.43
N ALA A 23 -37.75 16.02 15.00
CA ALA A 23 -37.65 16.53 16.35
C ALA A 23 -36.62 17.67 16.44
N ALA A 24 -37.18 18.85 16.77
CA ALA A 24 -36.39 19.90 17.39
C ALA A 24 -35.74 19.34 18.66
N PRO A 25 -34.52 19.82 19.04
CA PRO A 25 -33.89 19.39 20.28
C PRO A 25 -34.80 19.70 21.48
N PRO A 26 -34.82 18.84 22.49
CA PRO A 26 -35.57 19.14 23.71
C PRO A 26 -35.04 20.44 24.33
N ALA A 27 -35.97 21.29 24.73
CA ALA A 27 -35.76 22.66 25.23
C ALA A 27 -35.01 22.76 26.56
N ASP A 28 -34.53 21.67 27.16
CA ASP A 28 -33.86 21.60 28.47
C ASP A 28 -32.39 21.15 28.43
N ALA A 29 -31.59 21.75 27.51
CA ALA A 29 -30.13 21.52 27.47
C ALA A 29 -29.37 22.24 28.61
N ALA A 30 -30.04 22.85 29.58
CA ALA A 30 -29.40 23.73 30.58
C ALA A 30 -28.83 23.03 31.81
N ALA A 31 -29.09 21.75 32.03
CA ALA A 31 -28.50 20.99 33.14
C ALA A 31 -27.66 19.83 32.58
N LEU A 32 -26.35 20.06 32.34
CA LEU A 32 -25.37 19.00 32.19
C LEU A 32 -25.36 18.14 33.45
N ASN A 33 -25.99 16.99 33.39
CA ASN A 33 -25.90 16.01 34.45
C ASN A 33 -24.60 15.21 34.25
N LEU A 34 -23.49 15.71 34.81
CA LEU A 34 -22.17 15.06 34.76
C LEU A 34 -22.19 13.64 35.39
N ASP A 35 -23.17 13.37 36.28
CA ASP A 35 -23.35 12.05 36.89
C ASP A 35 -24.03 11.05 35.95
N ALA A 36 -24.60 11.50 34.82
CA ALA A 36 -25.24 10.64 33.83
C ALA A 36 -24.22 9.95 32.88
N VAL A 37 -22.97 10.42 32.85
CA VAL A 37 -21.93 9.80 32.01
C VAL A 37 -21.26 8.69 32.80
N PRO A 38 -21.34 7.41 32.41
CA PRO A 38 -20.70 6.29 33.08
C PRO A 38 -19.17 6.50 33.14
N LYS A 39 -18.59 6.47 34.34
CA LYS A 39 -17.13 6.64 34.54
C LYS A 39 -16.35 5.32 34.46
N ASP A 40 -17.03 4.20 34.56
CA ASP A 40 -16.51 2.84 34.57
C ASP A 40 -16.39 2.20 33.17
N VAL A 41 -16.89 2.88 32.13
CA VAL A 41 -16.86 2.42 30.76
C VAL A 41 -15.86 3.24 29.94
N PRO A 42 -14.83 2.64 29.32
CA PRO A 42 -13.88 3.37 28.47
C PRO A 42 -14.56 4.13 27.34
N ARG A 43 -14.15 5.37 27.11
CA ARG A 43 -14.79 6.26 26.15
C ARG A 43 -13.76 6.87 25.21
N TYR A 44 -13.93 6.65 23.94
CA TYR A 44 -13.08 7.07 22.86
C TYR A 44 -13.86 8.00 21.93
N ARG A 45 -13.20 9.01 21.35
CA ARG A 45 -13.89 9.92 20.46
C ARG A 45 -13.13 10.19 19.15
N PHE A 46 -13.86 10.25 18.07
CA PHE A 46 -13.46 10.90 16.84
C PHE A 46 -14.09 12.30 16.80
N ALA A 47 -13.27 13.33 16.65
CA ALA A 47 -13.69 14.73 16.75
C ALA A 47 -13.25 15.52 15.50
N PRO A 48 -13.92 15.29 14.36
CA PRO A 48 -13.54 15.93 13.12
C PRO A 48 -14.13 17.33 12.96
N SER A 49 -13.38 18.21 12.26
CA SER A 49 -13.92 19.46 11.71
C SER A 49 -14.52 19.18 10.32
N PRO A 50 -15.77 19.55 10.04
CA PRO A 50 -16.46 19.27 8.78
C PRO A 50 -16.01 20.23 7.66
N THR A 51 -14.82 20.03 7.13
CA THR A 51 -14.19 20.88 6.09
C THR A 51 -14.07 20.18 4.73
N GLY A 52 -14.80 19.09 4.51
CA GLY A 52 -14.84 18.29 3.28
C GLY A 52 -15.02 16.81 3.55
N SER A 53 -14.83 15.98 2.50
CA SER A 53 -14.90 14.52 2.62
C SER A 53 -13.81 13.98 3.57
N LEU A 54 -14.08 12.84 4.20
CA LEU A 54 -13.18 12.21 5.15
C LEU A 54 -11.88 11.76 4.48
N HIS A 55 -10.78 12.42 4.84
CA HIS A 55 -9.45 12.05 4.38
C HIS A 55 -8.99 10.75 5.06
N VAL A 56 -8.18 9.93 4.38
CA VAL A 56 -7.67 8.65 4.93
C VAL A 56 -6.99 8.79 6.30
N GLY A 57 -6.32 9.92 6.57
CA GLY A 57 -5.75 10.21 7.89
C GLY A 57 -6.80 10.33 8.98
N GLY A 58 -7.91 11.04 8.69
CA GLY A 58 -9.08 11.12 9.57
C GLY A 58 -9.77 9.77 9.72
N ALA A 59 -9.95 9.04 8.62
CA ALA A 59 -10.55 7.70 8.62
C ALA A 59 -9.75 6.71 9.47
N ARG A 60 -8.41 6.72 9.38
CA ARG A 60 -7.54 5.90 10.25
C ARG A 60 -7.70 6.28 11.72
N THR A 61 -7.75 7.57 12.02
CA THR A 61 -7.96 8.04 13.40
C THR A 61 -9.33 7.61 13.94
N ALA A 62 -10.39 7.74 13.14
CA ALA A 62 -11.72 7.25 13.49
C ALA A 62 -11.72 5.73 13.74
N LEU A 63 -11.08 4.97 12.83
CA LEU A 63 -10.95 3.52 12.94
C LEU A 63 -10.21 3.09 14.23
N TYR A 64 -9.11 3.74 14.59
CA TYR A 64 -8.36 3.39 15.80
C TYR A 64 -9.18 3.65 17.08
N ASN A 65 -9.91 4.76 17.13
CA ASN A 65 -10.86 5.03 18.23
C ASN A 65 -11.98 3.97 18.27
N TYR A 66 -12.54 3.60 17.11
CA TYR A 66 -13.57 2.57 16.98
C TYR A 66 -13.07 1.20 17.46
N LEU A 67 -11.91 0.76 16.95
CA LEU A 67 -11.32 -0.54 17.31
C LEU A 67 -10.99 -0.61 18.81
N ALA A 68 -10.38 0.47 19.36
CA ALA A 68 -10.10 0.55 20.79
C ALA A 68 -11.39 0.50 21.63
N ALA A 69 -12.43 1.23 21.23
CA ALA A 69 -13.72 1.20 21.92
C ALA A 69 -14.33 -0.20 21.89
N ARG A 70 -14.42 -0.84 20.71
CA ARG A 70 -14.99 -2.18 20.59
C ARG A 70 -14.18 -3.25 21.32
N ARG A 71 -12.86 -3.18 21.26
CA ARG A 71 -11.95 -4.10 21.96
C ARG A 71 -12.12 -4.06 23.47
N ASN A 72 -12.28 -2.86 24.03
CA ASN A 72 -12.31 -2.66 25.48
C ASN A 72 -13.74 -2.62 26.04
N GLY A 73 -14.77 -2.99 25.24
CA GLY A 73 -16.18 -2.91 25.65
C GLY A 73 -16.66 -1.50 25.97
N GLY A 74 -15.98 -0.50 25.39
CA GLY A 74 -16.21 0.92 25.60
C GLY A 74 -17.19 1.55 24.61
N LYS A 75 -17.25 2.89 24.64
CA LYS A 75 -18.09 3.71 23.78
C LYS A 75 -17.26 4.46 22.72
N PHE A 76 -17.71 4.45 21.48
CA PHE A 76 -17.18 5.26 20.40
C PHE A 76 -18.09 6.48 20.18
N ILE A 77 -17.53 7.67 20.37
CA ILE A 77 -18.23 8.96 20.31
C ILE A 77 -17.82 9.68 19.02
N VAL A 78 -18.77 10.29 18.32
CA VAL A 78 -18.46 11.26 17.27
C VAL A 78 -18.90 12.64 17.73
N ARG A 79 -17.97 13.62 17.69
CA ARG A 79 -18.20 15.02 18.01
C ARG A 79 -17.80 15.90 16.85
N ILE A 80 -18.68 16.78 16.40
CA ILE A 80 -18.44 17.71 15.29
C ILE A 80 -17.80 18.99 15.84
N GLU A 81 -16.59 19.29 15.34
CA GLU A 81 -15.84 20.49 15.73
C GLU A 81 -16.02 21.58 14.66
N ASP A 82 -17.16 22.25 14.70
CA ASP A 82 -17.65 23.23 13.72
C ASP A 82 -17.60 24.69 14.23
N THR A 83 -16.69 24.99 15.14
CA THR A 83 -16.51 26.37 15.67
C THR A 83 -15.97 27.36 14.64
N ASP A 84 -15.32 26.90 13.56
CA ASP A 84 -14.93 27.68 12.40
C ASP A 84 -16.03 27.66 11.34
N LEU A 85 -17.04 28.52 11.51
CA LEU A 85 -18.19 28.59 10.64
C LEU A 85 -17.88 28.93 9.18
N ALA A 86 -16.73 29.54 8.91
CA ALA A 86 -16.31 29.90 7.55
C ALA A 86 -15.86 28.68 6.73
N ARG A 87 -15.32 27.67 7.40
CA ARG A 87 -14.81 26.43 6.75
C ARG A 87 -15.71 25.22 6.97
N SER A 88 -16.63 25.28 7.92
CA SER A 88 -17.53 24.19 8.27
C SER A 88 -18.85 24.36 7.51
N THR A 89 -19.17 23.38 6.66
CA THR A 89 -20.44 23.39 5.91
C THR A 89 -21.25 22.15 6.23
N LYS A 90 -22.58 22.25 6.07
CA LYS A 90 -23.50 21.14 6.30
C LYS A 90 -23.25 19.99 5.32
N GLU A 91 -22.98 20.34 4.06
CA GLU A 91 -22.66 19.35 3.01
C GLU A 91 -21.37 18.56 3.35
N SER A 92 -20.36 19.24 3.92
CA SER A 92 -19.12 18.59 4.39
C SER A 92 -19.38 17.65 5.57
N GLU A 93 -20.25 18.04 6.51
CA GLU A 93 -20.68 17.17 7.62
C GLU A 93 -21.43 15.94 7.09
N GLU A 94 -22.40 16.13 6.20
CA GLU A 94 -23.17 15.03 5.60
C GLU A 94 -22.26 14.05 4.82
N SER A 95 -21.30 14.57 4.05
CA SER A 95 -20.32 13.76 3.32
C SER A 95 -19.45 12.93 4.27
N MET A 96 -18.93 13.54 5.32
CA MET A 96 -18.10 12.86 6.31
C MET A 96 -18.90 11.78 7.07
N ILE A 97 -20.13 12.04 7.45
CA ILE A 97 -21.04 11.08 8.08
C ILE A 97 -21.34 9.91 7.13
N ALA A 98 -21.54 10.19 5.84
CA ALA A 98 -21.74 9.16 4.83
C ALA A 98 -20.48 8.27 4.68
N ASP A 99 -19.29 8.85 4.75
CA ASP A 99 -18.02 8.12 4.69
C ASP A 99 -17.83 7.22 5.93
N LEU A 100 -18.13 7.70 7.15
CA LEU A 100 -18.08 6.87 8.37
C LEU A 100 -19.06 5.69 8.29
N LYS A 101 -20.29 5.94 7.81
CA LYS A 101 -21.30 4.89 7.60
C LYS A 101 -20.87 3.88 6.53
N TRP A 102 -20.29 4.35 5.43
CA TRP A 102 -19.76 3.46 4.39
C TRP A 102 -18.66 2.56 4.92
N LEU A 103 -17.75 3.10 5.76
CA LEU A 103 -16.74 2.31 6.45
C LEU A 103 -17.33 1.38 7.53
N GLY A 104 -18.63 1.54 7.89
CA GLY A 104 -19.27 0.79 8.97
C GLY A 104 -18.71 1.13 10.35
N LEU A 105 -18.26 2.36 10.55
CA LEU A 105 -17.77 2.87 11.84
C LEU A 105 -18.95 3.48 12.62
N ASP A 106 -19.88 2.65 13.03
CA ASP A 106 -21.06 3.07 13.79
C ASP A 106 -20.67 3.58 15.19
N TRP A 107 -21.19 4.73 15.55
CA TRP A 107 -20.91 5.36 16.83
C TRP A 107 -22.05 5.18 17.84
N ASP A 108 -21.69 5.08 19.12
CA ASP A 108 -22.63 4.90 20.22
C ASP A 108 -23.29 6.21 20.65
N GLU A 109 -22.56 7.32 20.52
CA GLU A 109 -23.00 8.66 20.91
C GLU A 109 -22.50 9.68 19.88
N GLY A 110 -23.33 10.68 19.59
CA GLY A 110 -22.97 11.70 18.61
C GLY A 110 -24.14 12.23 17.80
N PRO A 111 -23.87 12.94 16.68
CA PRO A 111 -24.89 13.42 15.77
C PRO A 111 -25.80 12.28 15.31
N PHE A 112 -27.09 12.55 15.21
CA PHE A 112 -28.17 11.64 14.80
C PHE A 112 -28.52 10.48 15.76
N VAL A 113 -27.59 10.09 16.64
CA VAL A 113 -27.80 9.04 17.65
C VAL A 113 -28.15 9.64 19.00
N GLY A 114 -27.59 10.83 19.32
CA GLY A 114 -27.70 11.44 20.64
C GLY A 114 -26.76 10.80 21.66
N GLY A 115 -27.10 10.92 22.94
CA GLY A 115 -26.34 10.35 24.05
C GLY A 115 -26.49 11.19 25.35
N PRO A 116 -25.87 10.73 26.46
CA PRO A 116 -26.04 11.35 27.79
C PRO A 116 -25.35 12.71 27.93
N SER A 117 -24.40 13.04 27.02
CA SER A 117 -23.63 14.28 27.11
C SER A 117 -24.30 15.48 26.43
N GLY A 118 -25.53 15.33 25.94
CA GLY A 118 -26.34 16.39 25.33
C GLY A 118 -25.97 16.64 23.86
N LEU A 119 -25.60 17.88 23.53
CA LEU A 119 -25.28 18.28 22.15
C LEU A 119 -23.88 17.84 21.76
N TYR A 120 -23.73 17.35 20.52
CA TYR A 120 -22.46 16.81 19.99
C TYR A 120 -21.86 17.66 18.84
N ARG A 121 -22.40 18.88 18.60
CA ARG A 121 -21.79 19.90 17.77
C ARG A 121 -21.29 21.05 18.63
N GLN A 122 -20.04 21.46 18.43
CA GLN A 122 -19.42 22.51 19.26
C GLN A 122 -20.11 23.86 19.09
N SER A 123 -20.59 24.19 17.91
CA SER A 123 -21.36 25.41 17.65
C SER A 123 -22.63 25.54 18.52
N GLU A 124 -23.21 24.43 18.96
CA GLU A 124 -24.43 24.37 19.79
C GLU A 124 -24.13 24.45 21.30
N ARG A 125 -22.86 24.48 21.73
CA ARG A 125 -22.41 24.35 23.13
C ARG A 125 -21.82 25.66 23.71
N GLY A 126 -22.04 26.78 23.06
CA GLY A 126 -21.46 28.09 23.42
C GLY A 126 -21.65 28.47 24.89
N GLU A 127 -22.87 28.29 25.46
CA GLU A 127 -23.16 28.59 26.87
C GLU A 127 -22.32 27.77 27.85
N ILE A 128 -22.02 26.51 27.49
CA ILE A 128 -21.17 25.63 28.32
C ILE A 128 -19.76 26.21 28.41
N TYR A 129 -19.21 26.61 27.27
CA TYR A 129 -17.87 27.18 27.20
C TYR A 129 -17.76 28.51 27.96
N THR A 130 -18.78 29.35 27.84
CA THR A 130 -18.87 30.60 28.62
C THR A 130 -18.84 30.33 30.11
N LYS A 131 -19.70 29.45 30.63
CA LYS A 131 -19.74 29.08 32.05
C LYS A 131 -18.41 28.49 32.56
N MET A 132 -17.72 27.66 31.74
CA MET A 132 -16.42 27.10 32.10
C MET A 132 -15.30 28.15 32.12
N ALA A 133 -15.33 29.12 31.19
CA ALA A 133 -14.39 30.23 31.18
C ALA A 133 -14.60 31.14 32.39
N GLU A 134 -15.84 31.45 32.73
CA GLU A 134 -16.19 32.23 33.94
C GLU A 134 -15.72 31.53 35.23
N LYS A 135 -15.93 30.20 35.34
CA LYS A 135 -15.40 29.40 36.47
C LYS A 135 -13.87 29.50 36.57
N LEU A 136 -13.15 29.51 35.44
CA LEU A 136 -11.70 29.70 35.46
C LEU A 136 -11.30 31.12 35.92
N VAL A 137 -12.08 32.12 35.58
CA VAL A 137 -11.86 33.51 36.07
C VAL A 137 -12.11 33.60 37.56
N GLU A 138 -13.23 33.07 38.07
CA GLU A 138 -13.56 33.04 39.50
C GLU A 138 -12.50 32.33 40.32
N SER A 139 -11.94 31.23 39.80
CA SER A 139 -10.86 30.47 40.45
C SER A 139 -9.46 31.05 40.22
N GLY A 140 -9.33 32.19 39.53
CA GLY A 140 -8.07 32.89 39.31
C GLY A 140 -7.14 32.27 38.26
N PHE A 141 -7.61 31.27 37.52
CA PHE A 141 -6.86 30.63 36.43
C PHE A 141 -7.06 31.32 35.04
N ALA A 142 -7.98 32.27 34.94
CA ALA A 142 -8.18 33.09 33.74
C ALA A 142 -8.47 34.54 34.12
N TYR A 143 -8.37 35.42 33.16
CA TYR A 143 -8.64 36.84 33.32
C TYR A 143 -9.15 37.49 32.00
N PRO A 144 -9.92 38.60 32.09
CA PRO A 144 -10.31 39.36 30.95
C PRO A 144 -9.10 40.16 30.37
N CYS A 145 -8.96 40.14 29.06
CA CYS A 145 -7.91 40.88 28.35
C CYS A 145 -8.55 41.80 27.30
N PHE A 146 -8.28 43.11 27.40
CA PHE A 146 -8.82 44.16 26.54
C PHE A 146 -7.86 44.59 25.44
N CYS A 147 -6.73 43.85 25.20
CA CYS A 147 -5.83 44.16 24.09
C CYS A 147 -6.55 44.02 22.76
N THR A 148 -6.36 45.05 21.89
CA THR A 148 -6.85 45.05 20.53
C THR A 148 -6.00 44.12 19.62
N GLU A 149 -6.47 43.86 18.40
CA GLU A 149 -5.70 43.05 17.42
C GLU A 149 -4.40 43.79 17.01
N GLU A 150 -4.44 45.10 16.90
CA GLU A 150 -3.30 45.95 16.58
C GLU A 150 -2.22 45.88 17.68
N GLU A 151 -2.63 46.04 18.96
CA GLU A 151 -1.72 45.91 20.10
C GLU A 151 -1.10 44.51 20.18
N LEU A 152 -1.86 43.46 19.90
CA LEU A 152 -1.36 42.09 19.89
C LEU A 152 -0.39 41.86 18.75
N GLU A 153 -0.62 42.45 17.57
CA GLU A 153 0.29 42.35 16.44
C GLU A 153 1.62 43.10 16.69
N GLU A 154 1.57 44.29 17.34
CA GLU A 154 2.77 45.00 17.78
C GLU A 154 3.58 44.14 18.79
N LYS A 155 2.93 43.56 19.78
CA LYS A 155 3.57 42.66 20.76
C LYS A 155 4.19 41.45 20.08
N ARG A 156 3.51 40.84 19.09
CA ARG A 156 4.04 39.72 18.29
C ARG A 156 5.32 40.13 17.55
N LYS A 157 5.33 41.27 16.88
CA LYS A 157 6.52 41.80 16.18
C LYS A 157 7.68 42.08 17.13
N ALA A 158 7.39 42.67 18.31
CA ALA A 158 8.40 42.87 19.33
C ALA A 158 9.00 41.60 19.88
N ALA A 159 8.16 40.57 20.11
CA ALA A 159 8.60 39.23 20.55
C ALA A 159 9.48 38.57 19.47
N GLU A 160 9.08 38.61 18.22
CA GLU A 160 9.87 38.11 17.07
C GLU A 160 11.24 38.79 16.98
N ALA A 161 11.27 40.13 17.11
CA ALA A 161 12.51 40.89 17.07
C ALA A 161 13.48 40.58 18.23
N SER A 162 12.94 40.18 19.39
CA SER A 162 13.73 39.75 20.57
C SER A 162 14.06 38.28 20.62
N GLY A 163 13.58 37.46 19.65
CA GLY A 163 13.76 36.01 19.64
C GLY A 163 12.91 35.27 20.69
N SER A 164 11.91 35.94 21.26
CA SER A 164 11.00 35.34 22.23
C SER A 164 9.97 34.43 21.55
N GLN A 165 9.73 33.26 22.07
CA GLN A 165 8.63 32.37 21.62
C GLN A 165 7.26 32.81 22.16
N VAL A 166 7.23 33.67 23.17
CA VAL A 166 6.00 34.14 23.84
C VAL A 166 5.64 35.52 23.31
N ALA A 167 4.60 35.59 22.50
CA ALA A 167 4.15 36.81 21.84
C ALA A 167 3.36 37.76 22.75
N TYR A 168 2.70 37.26 23.78
CA TYR A 168 1.90 38.09 24.70
C TYR A 168 2.64 38.35 26.02
N ASP A 169 2.77 39.62 26.40
CA ASP A 169 3.57 40.10 27.50
C ASP A 169 2.88 40.04 28.87
N GLY A 170 1.62 39.63 28.95
CA GLY A 170 0.86 39.60 30.19
C GLY A 170 0.28 40.94 30.66
N THR A 171 0.11 41.93 29.79
CA THR A 171 -0.39 43.26 30.09
C THR A 171 -1.59 43.28 31.05
N TRP A 172 -2.59 42.38 30.83
CA TRP A 172 -3.82 42.30 31.64
C TRP A 172 -3.79 41.20 32.67
N ARG A 173 -2.69 40.49 32.81
CA ARG A 173 -2.58 39.32 33.69
C ARG A 173 -2.82 39.60 35.18
N ASP A 174 -2.31 40.76 35.66
CA ASP A 174 -2.39 41.21 37.04
C ASP A 174 -2.98 42.62 37.11
N ALA A 175 -3.92 42.93 36.23
CA ALA A 175 -4.59 44.21 36.15
C ALA A 175 -5.49 44.47 37.37
N ASP A 176 -5.66 45.74 37.74
CA ASP A 176 -6.52 46.15 38.86
C ASP A 176 -7.99 45.70 38.60
N PRO A 177 -8.59 44.90 39.49
CA PRO A 177 -9.99 44.46 39.36
C PRO A 177 -10.97 45.63 39.16
N ALA A 178 -10.71 46.81 39.75
CA ALA A 178 -11.56 47.97 39.59
C ALA A 178 -11.50 48.53 38.13
N GLU A 179 -10.33 48.57 37.49
CA GLU A 179 -10.17 48.95 36.10
C GLU A 179 -10.81 47.93 35.16
N VAL A 180 -10.63 46.61 35.44
CA VAL A 180 -11.27 45.54 34.66
C VAL A 180 -12.79 45.68 34.72
N GLN A 181 -13.38 45.92 35.93
CA GLN A 181 -14.82 46.06 36.08
C GLN A 181 -15.32 47.32 35.35
N LYS A 182 -14.62 48.45 35.48
CA LYS A 182 -14.97 49.69 34.79
C LYS A 182 -15.06 49.52 33.27
N ARG A 183 -14.11 48.80 32.63
CA ARG A 183 -14.13 48.53 31.21
C ARG A 183 -15.25 47.60 30.80
N LYS A 184 -15.53 46.56 31.62
CA LYS A 184 -16.67 45.70 31.44
C LYS A 184 -18.00 46.47 31.48
N ASP A 185 -18.15 47.36 32.47
CA ASP A 185 -19.34 48.22 32.62
C ASP A 185 -19.48 49.22 31.47
N ALA A 186 -18.36 49.64 30.86
CA ALA A 186 -18.34 50.47 29.65
C ALA A 186 -18.67 49.68 28.39
N GLY A 187 -18.83 48.34 28.47
CA GLY A 187 -19.16 47.47 27.33
C GLY A 187 -17.98 47.29 26.34
N GLU A 188 -16.74 47.53 26.78
CA GLU A 188 -15.55 47.30 25.95
C GLU A 188 -15.41 45.81 25.62
N PRO A 189 -15.10 45.44 24.35
CA PRO A 189 -14.88 44.07 23.95
C PRO A 189 -13.62 43.50 24.64
N PHE A 190 -13.69 42.32 25.15
CA PHE A 190 -12.57 41.61 25.77
C PHE A 190 -12.53 40.13 25.43
N THR A 191 -11.36 39.54 25.58
CA THR A 191 -11.17 38.09 25.47
C THR A 191 -10.94 37.48 26.86
N TYR A 192 -11.30 36.21 27.08
CA TYR A 192 -10.82 35.50 28.26
C TYR A 192 -9.49 34.82 27.93
N ARG A 193 -8.45 35.07 28.78
CA ARG A 193 -7.14 34.43 28.67
C ARG A 193 -6.89 33.50 29.85
N PHE A 194 -6.30 32.36 29.54
CA PHE A 194 -5.79 31.44 30.55
C PHE A 194 -4.47 31.98 31.15
N LYS A 195 -4.37 31.96 32.46
CA LYS A 195 -3.20 32.41 33.23
C LYS A 195 -2.22 31.27 33.37
N VAL A 196 -1.25 31.21 32.47
CA VAL A 196 -0.26 30.11 32.42
C VAL A 196 0.59 30.09 33.69
N PRO A 197 0.65 28.96 34.42
CA PRO A 197 1.43 28.90 35.67
C PRO A 197 2.94 28.92 35.37
N LYS A 198 3.68 29.71 36.20
CA LYS A 198 5.13 29.78 36.12
C LYS A 198 5.80 28.60 36.80
N GLY A 199 6.96 28.18 36.32
CA GLY A 199 7.78 27.11 36.87
C GLY A 199 7.13 25.74 36.89
N LYS A 200 6.05 25.51 36.13
CA LYS A 200 5.35 24.22 36.03
C LYS A 200 5.88 23.39 34.87
N VAL A 201 6.03 22.10 35.13
CA VAL A 201 6.28 21.08 34.07
C VAL A 201 5.03 20.22 33.92
N VAL A 202 4.53 20.10 32.72
CA VAL A 202 3.46 19.14 32.35
C VAL A 202 4.10 17.91 31.75
N THR A 203 3.76 16.73 32.29
CA THR A 203 4.22 15.43 31.77
C THR A 203 3.02 14.53 31.49
N ILE A 204 2.98 13.92 30.33
CA ILE A 204 2.03 12.86 30.00
C ILE A 204 2.76 11.57 29.69
N GLN A 205 2.09 10.44 29.90
CA GLN A 205 2.50 9.14 29.40
C GLN A 205 1.65 8.83 28.16
N ASP A 206 2.20 9.12 26.97
CA ASP A 206 1.50 8.85 25.71
C ASP A 206 1.66 7.37 25.34
N GLN A 207 0.56 6.70 24.97
CA GLN A 207 0.57 5.27 24.67
C GLN A 207 1.39 4.90 23.41
N VAL A 208 1.62 5.86 22.51
CA VAL A 208 2.40 5.66 21.27
C VAL A 208 3.79 6.29 21.36
N ARG A 209 3.87 7.50 21.95
CA ARG A 209 5.10 8.31 22.00
C ARG A 209 5.91 8.10 23.28
N GLY A 210 5.35 7.40 24.25
CA GLY A 210 5.97 7.26 25.55
C GLY A 210 5.88 8.53 26.41
N ARG A 211 6.87 8.77 27.26
CA ARG A 211 6.89 9.94 28.15
C ARG A 211 7.21 11.22 27.40
N VAL A 212 6.29 12.19 27.43
CA VAL A 212 6.47 13.53 26.85
C VAL A 212 6.32 14.57 27.97
N SER A 213 7.27 15.52 28.06
CA SER A 213 7.30 16.56 29.08
C SER A 213 7.53 17.93 28.45
N TRP A 214 6.86 18.95 28.98
CA TRP A 214 7.02 20.35 28.56
C TRP A 214 7.28 21.23 29.77
N ASP A 215 8.28 22.11 29.67
CA ASP A 215 8.36 23.28 30.50
C ASP A 215 7.29 24.27 30.03
N VAL A 216 6.30 24.51 30.89
CA VAL A 216 5.10 25.29 30.51
C VAL A 216 5.46 26.74 30.22
N GLU A 217 6.30 27.38 31.08
CA GLU A 217 6.68 28.78 30.92
C GLU A 217 7.55 29.04 29.69
N ALA A 218 8.45 28.11 29.35
CA ALA A 218 9.28 28.18 28.17
C ALA A 218 8.50 27.91 26.87
N THR A 219 7.39 27.17 26.95
CA THR A 219 6.64 26.71 25.77
C THR A 219 5.42 27.58 25.47
N LEU A 220 4.76 28.14 26.50
CA LEU A 220 3.47 28.82 26.37
C LEU A 220 3.50 30.21 27.00
N GLY A 221 2.90 31.19 26.30
CA GLY A 221 2.35 32.40 26.94
C GLY A 221 0.88 32.22 27.28
N ASP A 222 0.33 33.22 28.02
CA ASP A 222 -1.09 33.25 28.35
C ASP A 222 -1.93 33.21 27.06
N PHE A 223 -2.80 32.21 26.92
CA PHE A 223 -3.53 31.94 25.68
C PHE A 223 -5.03 32.20 25.82
N ILE A 224 -5.66 32.54 24.71
CA ILE A 224 -7.10 32.85 24.65
C ILE A 224 -7.93 31.57 24.87
N LEU A 225 -9.01 31.68 25.67
CA LEU A 225 -10.05 30.68 25.88
C LEU A 225 -11.30 31.02 25.06
N LEU A 226 -11.83 32.25 25.24
CA LEU A 226 -12.94 32.80 24.48
C LEU A 226 -12.50 34.08 23.78
N ARG A 227 -12.90 34.21 22.53
CA ARG A 227 -12.74 35.44 21.74
C ARG A 227 -13.73 36.51 22.21
N SER A 228 -13.53 37.75 21.82
CA SER A 228 -14.41 38.89 22.16
C SER A 228 -15.88 38.71 21.67
N ASN A 229 -16.09 37.90 20.65
CA ASN A 229 -17.43 37.51 20.16
C ASN A 229 -18.02 36.29 20.86
N GLY A 230 -17.41 35.81 21.93
CA GLY A 230 -17.85 34.63 22.69
C GLY A 230 -17.51 33.27 22.09
N VAL A 231 -16.90 33.23 20.90
CA VAL A 231 -16.53 31.96 20.25
C VAL A 231 -15.31 31.35 20.95
N PRO A 232 -15.36 30.08 21.39
CA PRO A 232 -14.23 29.44 22.05
C PRO A 232 -13.12 29.13 21.06
N VAL A 233 -11.87 29.06 21.57
CA VAL A 233 -10.76 28.57 20.77
C VAL A 233 -10.64 27.04 20.87
N TYR A 234 -10.09 26.42 19.84
CA TYR A 234 -9.97 24.98 19.68
C TYR A 234 -9.51 24.23 20.95
N ASN A 235 -8.37 24.61 21.53
CA ASN A 235 -7.81 23.88 22.67
C ASN A 235 -8.70 23.95 23.93
N PHE A 236 -9.48 25.00 24.07
CA PHE A 236 -10.40 25.17 25.20
C PHE A 236 -11.66 24.32 25.02
N CYS A 237 -12.34 24.43 23.89
CA CYS A 237 -13.59 23.66 23.70
C CYS A 237 -13.33 22.16 23.66
N VAL A 238 -12.22 21.70 23.06
CA VAL A 238 -11.84 20.28 23.07
C VAL A 238 -11.61 19.77 24.49
N ALA A 239 -10.85 20.49 25.33
CA ALA A 239 -10.60 20.08 26.70
C ALA A 239 -11.89 20.00 27.53
N VAL A 240 -12.75 21.03 27.43
CA VAL A 240 -14.06 21.06 28.12
C VAL A 240 -14.94 19.91 27.66
N ASP A 241 -15.03 19.66 26.37
CA ASP A 241 -15.89 18.61 25.82
C ASP A 241 -15.38 17.21 26.17
N ASP A 242 -14.07 16.96 26.06
CA ASP A 242 -13.49 15.67 26.42
C ASP A 242 -13.77 15.34 27.90
N ALA A 243 -13.68 16.33 28.80
CA ALA A 243 -14.02 16.19 30.21
C ALA A 243 -15.53 15.90 30.42
N LEU A 244 -16.40 16.77 29.86
CA LEU A 244 -17.85 16.68 30.06
C LEU A 244 -18.50 15.48 29.38
N MET A 245 -17.85 14.94 28.32
CA MET A 245 -18.25 13.69 27.67
C MET A 245 -17.59 12.46 28.30
N GLY A 246 -16.79 12.63 29.35
CA GLY A 246 -16.12 11.54 30.07
C GLY A 246 -15.14 10.75 29.19
N VAL A 247 -14.50 11.41 28.22
CA VAL A 247 -13.50 10.77 27.36
C VAL A 247 -12.34 10.27 28.21
N SER A 248 -12.12 8.95 28.21
CA SER A 248 -11.05 8.33 28.99
C SER A 248 -9.72 8.30 28.24
N THR A 249 -9.78 8.18 26.90
CA THR A 249 -8.58 8.09 26.05
C THR A 249 -8.74 8.91 24.79
N VAL A 250 -7.76 9.77 24.52
CA VAL A 250 -7.69 10.66 23.36
C VAL A 250 -6.75 10.09 22.31
N VAL A 251 -7.29 9.42 21.28
CA VAL A 251 -6.51 8.92 20.13
C VAL A 251 -6.65 9.93 18.99
N ARG A 252 -5.51 10.49 18.53
CA ARG A 252 -5.50 11.52 17.46
C ARG A 252 -4.15 11.58 16.74
N ALA A 253 -4.06 12.39 15.67
CA ALA A 253 -2.82 12.59 14.94
C ALA A 253 -1.77 13.35 15.77
N GLU A 254 -0.48 13.03 15.56
CA GLU A 254 0.65 13.63 16.28
C GLU A 254 0.82 15.14 16.13
N GLU A 255 0.25 15.73 15.09
CA GLU A 255 0.24 17.18 14.88
C GLU A 255 -0.48 17.93 16.02
N HIS A 256 -1.29 17.22 16.80
CA HIS A 256 -1.96 17.76 17.98
C HIS A 256 -1.16 17.57 19.28
N LEU A 257 0.03 16.97 19.25
CA LEU A 257 0.82 16.69 20.44
C LEU A 257 1.12 17.97 21.26
N THR A 258 1.50 19.05 20.60
CA THR A 258 1.75 20.35 21.25
C THR A 258 0.48 21.05 21.76
N ASN A 259 -0.70 20.65 21.31
CA ASN A 259 -1.97 21.14 21.82
C ASN A 259 -2.29 20.55 23.22
N THR A 260 -1.78 19.37 23.48
CA THR A 260 -2.02 18.61 24.73
C THR A 260 -1.66 19.41 25.98
N ILE A 261 -0.54 20.14 25.96
CA ILE A 261 -0.11 20.96 27.11
C ILE A 261 -1.18 21.99 27.51
N ARG A 262 -1.82 22.66 26.54
CA ARG A 262 -2.89 23.64 26.83
C ARG A 262 -4.14 22.97 27.38
N GLN A 263 -4.48 21.82 26.82
CA GLN A 263 -5.68 21.06 27.23
C GLN A 263 -5.50 20.50 28.65
N VAL A 264 -4.33 19.93 28.96
CA VAL A 264 -4.01 19.47 30.33
C VAL A 264 -4.11 20.59 31.35
N LEU A 265 -3.56 21.79 31.06
CA LEU A 265 -3.65 22.94 31.94
C LEU A 265 -5.08 23.39 32.21
N VAL A 266 -5.93 23.39 31.18
CA VAL A 266 -7.36 23.73 31.32
C VAL A 266 -8.09 22.67 32.15
N LEU A 267 -7.88 21.40 31.87
CA LEU A 267 -8.48 20.29 32.62
C LEU A 267 -8.14 20.34 34.10
N GLU A 268 -6.86 20.47 34.44
CA GLU A 268 -6.38 20.58 35.84
C GLU A 268 -6.96 21.81 36.57
N ALA A 269 -7.02 22.96 35.87
CA ALA A 269 -7.54 24.20 36.44
C ALA A 269 -9.06 24.13 36.70
N LEU A 270 -9.79 23.37 35.90
CA LEU A 270 -11.22 23.08 36.09
C LEU A 270 -11.49 21.98 37.13
N GLY A 271 -10.44 21.24 37.55
CA GLY A 271 -10.54 20.12 38.49
C GLY A 271 -11.06 18.84 37.83
N PHE A 272 -10.86 18.70 36.50
CA PHE A 272 -11.20 17.49 35.76
C PHE A 272 -10.03 16.51 35.72
N GLU A 273 -10.34 15.23 35.55
CA GLU A 273 -9.34 14.20 35.27
C GLU A 273 -8.73 14.41 33.88
N VAL A 274 -7.42 14.21 33.77
CA VAL A 274 -6.71 14.27 32.51
C VAL A 274 -6.83 12.90 31.83
N PRO A 275 -7.37 12.82 30.59
CA PRO A 275 -7.48 11.55 29.88
C PRO A 275 -6.10 10.99 29.51
N GLU A 276 -6.05 9.71 29.17
CA GLU A 276 -4.91 9.10 28.51
C GLU A 276 -4.78 9.62 27.08
N TYR A 277 -3.55 9.65 26.56
CA TYR A 277 -3.28 10.12 25.20
C TYR A 277 -2.59 9.06 24.36
N ALA A 278 -2.92 9.04 23.06
CA ALA A 278 -2.26 8.24 22.04
C ALA A 278 -2.14 9.08 20.74
N HIS A 279 -0.93 9.59 20.49
CA HIS A 279 -0.67 10.41 19.29
C HIS A 279 -0.10 9.57 18.16
N CYS A 280 -0.96 9.26 17.18
CA CYS A 280 -0.62 8.44 16.02
C CYS A 280 0.25 9.21 15.03
N SER A 281 1.23 8.53 14.43
CA SER A 281 2.13 9.08 13.42
C SER A 281 1.39 9.58 12.17
N LEU A 282 2.05 10.44 11.40
CA LEU A 282 1.55 10.91 10.11
C LEU A 282 1.50 9.79 9.08
N ILE A 283 0.62 9.93 8.08
CA ILE A 283 0.62 9.15 6.87
C ILE A 283 1.36 9.95 5.80
N LEU A 284 2.35 9.32 5.17
CA LEU A 284 3.18 9.92 4.12
C LEU A 284 2.83 9.32 2.76
N GLY A 285 2.99 10.10 1.70
CA GLY A 285 3.00 9.61 0.33
C GLY A 285 4.32 8.90 -0.02
N GLU A 286 4.43 8.39 -1.24
CA GLU A 286 5.64 7.72 -1.74
C GLU A 286 6.87 8.65 -1.73
N ASP A 287 6.67 9.95 -1.92
CA ASP A 287 7.69 10.99 -1.86
C ASP A 287 8.12 11.35 -0.41
N ARG A 288 7.61 10.62 0.59
CA ARG A 288 7.83 10.85 2.03
C ARG A 288 7.34 12.20 2.56
N SER A 289 6.58 12.96 1.79
CA SER A 289 5.88 14.13 2.29
C SER A 289 4.52 13.74 2.90
N LYS A 290 3.93 14.62 3.71
CA LYS A 290 2.59 14.40 4.26
C LYS A 290 1.60 14.09 3.12
N LEU A 291 0.85 13.01 3.27
CA LEU A 291 -0.15 12.59 2.27
C LEU A 291 -1.15 13.71 1.99
N SER A 292 -1.37 14.00 0.73
CA SER A 292 -2.22 15.09 0.25
C SER A 292 -2.80 14.77 -1.12
N LYS A 293 -3.77 15.54 -1.60
CA LYS A 293 -4.46 15.36 -2.89
C LYS A 293 -3.55 15.22 -4.11
N ARG A 294 -2.31 15.72 -4.06
CA ARG A 294 -1.32 15.56 -5.15
C ARG A 294 -0.82 14.11 -5.33
N HIS A 295 -1.07 13.24 -4.34
CA HIS A 295 -0.68 11.82 -4.38
C HIS A 295 -1.79 10.90 -4.93
N GLY A 296 -2.83 11.46 -5.52
CA GLY A 296 -3.98 10.71 -6.06
C GLY A 296 -5.19 10.74 -5.13
N ALA A 297 -5.96 9.65 -5.13
CA ALA A 297 -7.12 9.51 -4.25
C ALA A 297 -6.68 9.53 -2.77
N THR A 298 -7.31 10.39 -1.98
CA THR A 298 -7.00 10.56 -0.56
C THR A 298 -8.23 10.66 0.33
N SER A 299 -9.44 10.70 -0.25
CA SER A 299 -10.70 10.71 0.49
C SER A 299 -11.44 9.38 0.38
N CYS A 300 -12.19 9.02 1.41
CA CYS A 300 -12.98 7.79 1.42
C CYS A 300 -14.00 7.75 0.27
N ASN A 301 -14.61 8.89 -0.07
CA ASN A 301 -15.53 8.97 -1.19
C ASN A 301 -14.90 8.59 -2.53
N GLN A 302 -13.66 9.07 -2.81
CA GLN A 302 -12.93 8.72 -4.03
C GLN A 302 -12.69 7.21 -4.11
N PHE A 303 -12.24 6.57 -3.03
CA PHE A 303 -12.04 5.12 -3.00
C PHE A 303 -13.33 4.33 -3.20
N ARG A 304 -14.44 4.82 -2.65
CA ARG A 304 -15.75 4.22 -2.88
C ARG A 304 -16.17 4.29 -4.36
N GLU A 305 -15.98 5.43 -5.01
CA GLU A 305 -16.25 5.64 -6.44
C GLU A 305 -15.34 4.80 -7.35
N GLU A 306 -14.10 4.57 -6.94
CA GLU A 306 -13.17 3.67 -7.63
C GLU A 306 -13.52 2.18 -7.46
N GLY A 307 -14.46 1.84 -6.58
CA GLY A 307 -14.94 0.47 -6.37
C GLY A 307 -14.18 -0.32 -5.31
N TYR A 308 -13.53 0.37 -4.35
CA TYR A 308 -12.96 -0.29 -3.17
C TYR A 308 -14.04 -0.74 -2.19
N LEU A 309 -13.80 -1.87 -1.54
CA LEU A 309 -14.67 -2.40 -0.50
C LEU A 309 -14.42 -1.72 0.86
N PRO A 310 -15.45 -1.42 1.67
CA PRO A 310 -15.26 -0.82 2.98
C PRO A 310 -14.40 -1.68 3.92
N ASP A 311 -14.58 -3.00 3.91
CA ASP A 311 -13.80 -3.91 4.76
C ASP A 311 -12.33 -3.98 4.34
N ALA A 312 -12.02 -3.88 3.05
CA ALA A 312 -10.67 -3.77 2.55
C ALA A 312 -10.02 -2.43 2.98
N MET A 313 -10.76 -1.34 2.91
CA MET A 313 -10.30 -0.03 3.39
C MET A 313 -9.99 -0.07 4.89
N ILE A 314 -10.87 -0.64 5.72
CA ILE A 314 -10.65 -0.79 7.16
C ILE A 314 -9.40 -1.64 7.44
N ASN A 315 -9.29 -2.78 6.77
CA ASN A 315 -8.13 -3.66 6.92
C ASN A 315 -6.83 -2.91 6.59
N TYR A 316 -6.79 -2.21 5.46
CA TYR A 316 -5.62 -1.46 5.05
C TYR A 316 -5.30 -0.29 5.99
N LEU A 317 -6.31 0.50 6.38
CA LEU A 317 -6.14 1.64 7.29
C LEU A 317 -5.65 1.20 8.68
N ALA A 318 -6.10 0.04 9.17
CA ALA A 318 -5.60 -0.53 10.42
C ALA A 318 -4.10 -0.81 10.36
N LEU A 319 -3.61 -1.35 9.24
CA LEU A 319 -2.19 -1.67 9.04
C LEU A 319 -1.29 -0.44 8.81
N LEU A 320 -1.87 0.76 8.65
CA LEU A 320 -1.09 2.00 8.52
C LEU A 320 -0.56 2.48 9.88
N GLY A 321 0.51 1.87 10.34
CA GLY A 321 1.19 2.20 11.59
C GLY A 321 0.79 1.32 12.78
N TRP A 322 0.08 0.21 12.54
CA TRP A 322 -0.21 -0.81 13.53
C TRP A 322 0.02 -2.21 12.95
N ASN A 323 0.39 -3.16 13.80
CA ASN A 323 0.44 -4.59 13.49
C ASN A 323 0.20 -5.42 14.76
N ASP A 324 -0.26 -6.64 14.60
CA ASP A 324 -0.50 -7.56 15.72
C ASP A 324 0.75 -8.39 16.10
N GLY A 325 1.89 -8.14 15.44
CA GLY A 325 3.17 -8.85 15.63
C GLY A 325 3.31 -10.09 14.77
N THR A 326 2.36 -10.34 13.88
CA THR A 326 2.43 -11.41 12.86
C THR A 326 2.65 -10.82 11.48
N ASP A 327 2.88 -11.69 10.48
CA ASP A 327 2.98 -11.30 9.06
C ASP A 327 1.60 -11.29 8.36
N LYS A 328 0.51 -11.34 9.12
CA LYS A 328 -0.85 -11.34 8.57
C LYS A 328 -1.18 -9.97 7.99
N ASP A 329 -1.66 -9.95 6.75
CA ASP A 329 -2.09 -8.74 6.04
C ASP A 329 -3.61 -8.68 5.84
N ILE A 330 -4.32 -9.80 5.87
CA ILE A 330 -5.76 -9.85 5.61
C ILE A 330 -6.52 -10.17 6.90
N TYR A 331 -7.37 -9.23 7.30
CA TYR A 331 -8.17 -9.31 8.52
C TYR A 331 -9.63 -9.04 8.22
N THR A 332 -10.52 -9.78 8.87
CA THR A 332 -11.92 -9.36 9.01
C THR A 332 -12.02 -8.24 10.06
N ARG A 333 -13.15 -7.57 10.10
CA ARG A 333 -13.45 -6.53 11.10
C ARG A 333 -13.38 -7.09 12.53
N GLU A 334 -13.95 -8.26 12.74
CA GLU A 334 -13.98 -8.96 14.03
C GLU A 334 -12.56 -9.32 14.49
N GLU A 335 -11.73 -9.82 13.58
CA GLU A 335 -10.32 -10.10 13.89
C GLU A 335 -9.55 -8.83 14.25
N LEU A 336 -9.79 -7.72 13.54
CA LEU A 336 -9.18 -6.44 13.88
C LEU A 336 -9.62 -5.96 15.27
N ILE A 337 -10.91 -6.05 15.61
CA ILE A 337 -11.40 -5.68 16.94
C ILE A 337 -10.74 -6.53 18.03
N GLN A 338 -10.58 -7.83 17.80
CA GLN A 338 -9.95 -8.73 18.75
C GLN A 338 -8.44 -8.51 18.92
N ALA A 339 -7.74 -8.18 17.83
CA ALA A 339 -6.29 -8.04 17.83
C ALA A 339 -5.79 -6.63 18.19
N PHE A 340 -6.63 -5.59 17.98
CA PHE A 340 -6.18 -4.20 18.07
C PHE A 340 -5.75 -3.81 19.48
N ASP A 341 -4.54 -3.25 19.59
CA ASP A 341 -3.97 -2.73 20.82
C ASP A 341 -3.21 -1.43 20.50
N LEU A 342 -3.56 -0.35 21.21
CA LEU A 342 -2.92 0.96 21.03
C LEU A 342 -1.43 0.94 21.35
N SER A 343 -0.97 0.09 22.28
CA SER A 343 0.44 -0.05 22.61
C SER A 343 1.29 -0.60 21.46
N ARG A 344 0.65 -1.19 20.44
CA ARG A 344 1.31 -1.70 19.23
C ARG A 344 1.30 -0.72 18.05
N VAL A 345 0.73 0.47 18.25
CA VAL A 345 0.81 1.54 17.27
C VAL A 345 2.23 2.09 17.22
N THR A 346 2.84 2.11 16.04
CA THR A 346 4.23 2.56 15.88
C THR A 346 4.34 4.08 15.86
N PRO A 347 5.35 4.66 16.52
CA PRO A 347 5.59 6.10 16.46
C PRO A 347 6.15 6.59 15.12
N SER A 348 6.67 5.70 14.28
CA SER A 348 7.21 6.05 12.97
C SER A 348 6.11 6.34 11.96
N PRO A 349 6.27 7.31 11.05
CA PRO A 349 5.33 7.58 9.99
C PRO A 349 5.07 6.35 9.10
N ALA A 350 3.79 6.14 8.72
CA ALA A 350 3.38 5.08 7.82
C ALA A 350 3.30 5.58 6.39
N MET A 351 3.79 4.80 5.43
CA MET A 351 3.69 5.15 4.01
C MET A 351 2.40 4.59 3.41
N PHE A 352 1.68 5.43 2.67
CA PHE A 352 0.50 5.02 1.92
C PHE A 352 0.93 4.35 0.61
N ASP A 353 0.57 3.10 0.44
CA ASP A 353 0.91 2.25 -0.70
C ASP A 353 -0.38 1.83 -1.43
N MET A 354 -0.61 2.44 -2.59
CA MET A 354 -1.79 2.16 -3.44
C MET A 354 -1.80 0.73 -3.95
N SER A 355 -0.63 0.17 -4.27
CA SER A 355 -0.53 -1.21 -4.77
C SER A 355 -0.92 -2.22 -3.69
N LYS A 356 -0.47 -1.98 -2.44
CA LYS A 356 -0.86 -2.80 -1.28
C LYS A 356 -2.37 -2.68 -1.00
N LEU A 357 -2.93 -1.47 -1.05
CA LEU A 357 -4.37 -1.27 -0.88
C LEU A 357 -5.17 -2.02 -1.95
N LYS A 358 -4.79 -1.88 -3.23
CA LYS A 358 -5.46 -2.59 -4.34
C LYS A 358 -5.37 -4.11 -4.17
N TRP A 359 -4.21 -4.62 -3.79
CA TRP A 359 -4.03 -6.06 -3.53
C TRP A 359 -4.90 -6.56 -2.35
N ILE A 360 -4.94 -5.84 -1.22
CA ILE A 360 -5.83 -6.17 -0.09
C ILE A 360 -7.28 -6.18 -0.56
N ASN A 361 -7.70 -5.18 -1.34
CA ASN A 361 -9.05 -5.12 -1.87
C ASN A 361 -9.37 -6.35 -2.74
N GLY A 362 -8.46 -6.75 -3.61
CA GLY A 362 -8.60 -7.97 -4.42
C GLY A 362 -8.76 -9.23 -3.55
N GLN A 363 -8.03 -9.34 -2.43
CA GLN A 363 -8.19 -10.48 -1.51
C GLN A 363 -9.58 -10.50 -0.87
N HIS A 364 -10.07 -9.36 -0.38
CA HIS A 364 -11.42 -9.24 0.16
C HIS A 364 -12.48 -9.54 -0.90
N LEU A 365 -12.31 -9.02 -2.11
CA LEU A 365 -13.24 -9.22 -3.22
C LEU A 365 -13.37 -10.71 -3.59
N ARG A 366 -12.25 -11.42 -3.68
CA ARG A 366 -12.22 -12.87 -3.96
C ARG A 366 -12.79 -13.73 -2.84
N ALA A 367 -12.77 -13.23 -1.60
CA ALA A 367 -13.33 -13.92 -0.45
C ALA A 367 -14.85 -13.71 -0.28
N LEU A 368 -15.45 -12.73 -0.99
CA LEU A 368 -16.90 -12.53 -0.95
C LEU A 368 -17.66 -13.74 -1.51
N PRO A 369 -18.85 -14.06 -0.99
CA PRO A 369 -19.82 -14.88 -1.71
C PRO A 369 -20.06 -14.32 -3.11
N VAL A 370 -20.18 -15.18 -4.11
CA VAL A 370 -20.39 -14.75 -5.51
C VAL A 370 -21.64 -13.89 -5.68
N GLU A 371 -22.69 -14.15 -4.90
CA GLU A 371 -23.94 -13.41 -4.90
C GLU A 371 -23.74 -11.95 -4.44
N ASP A 372 -22.87 -11.72 -3.45
CA ASP A 372 -22.56 -10.38 -2.93
C ASP A 372 -21.70 -9.60 -3.93
N PHE A 373 -20.75 -10.28 -4.58
CA PHE A 373 -19.99 -9.68 -5.67
C PHE A 373 -20.89 -9.37 -6.87
N ALA A 374 -21.79 -10.29 -7.25
CA ALA A 374 -22.75 -10.10 -8.33
C ALA A 374 -23.65 -8.89 -8.09
N THR A 375 -24.16 -8.72 -6.85
CA THR A 375 -24.97 -7.55 -6.49
C THR A 375 -24.22 -6.25 -6.76
N ARG A 376 -22.98 -6.13 -6.27
CA ARG A 376 -22.11 -4.95 -6.46
C ARG A 376 -21.76 -4.72 -7.92
N LEU A 377 -21.42 -5.79 -8.63
CA LEU A 377 -21.10 -5.74 -10.06
C LEU A 377 -22.32 -5.23 -10.87
N GLY A 378 -23.50 -5.75 -10.56
CA GLY A 378 -24.74 -5.32 -11.20
C GLY A 378 -25.08 -3.85 -10.97
N GLU A 379 -24.88 -3.34 -9.76
CA GLU A 379 -25.05 -1.91 -9.44
C GLU A 379 -24.11 -1.04 -10.29
N VAL A 380 -22.83 -1.40 -10.36
CA VAL A 380 -21.84 -0.68 -11.18
C VAL A 380 -22.12 -0.82 -12.68
N MET A 381 -22.60 -1.98 -13.15
CA MET A 381 -23.00 -2.17 -14.56
C MET A 381 -24.12 -1.22 -14.96
N VAL A 382 -25.11 -1.00 -14.06
CA VAL A 382 -26.21 -0.03 -14.29
C VAL A 382 -25.67 1.39 -14.26
N GLU A 383 -24.86 1.74 -13.25
CA GLU A 383 -24.25 3.06 -13.11
C GLU A 383 -23.40 3.45 -14.33
N LYS A 384 -22.59 2.51 -14.82
CA LYS A 384 -21.72 2.72 -16.00
C LYS A 384 -22.45 2.52 -17.34
N GLY A 385 -23.75 2.29 -17.28
CA GLY A 385 -24.65 2.20 -18.43
C GLY A 385 -24.40 0.99 -19.33
N VAL A 386 -23.84 -0.10 -18.81
CA VAL A 386 -23.68 -1.38 -19.55
C VAL A 386 -25.04 -2.02 -19.77
N VAL A 387 -25.89 -2.00 -18.75
CA VAL A 387 -27.28 -2.45 -18.80
C VAL A 387 -28.19 -1.37 -18.20
N GLN A 388 -29.48 -1.40 -18.56
CA GLN A 388 -30.46 -0.49 -17.94
C GLN A 388 -30.92 -1.02 -16.58
N THR A 389 -31.05 -2.32 -16.45
CA THR A 389 -31.42 -3.03 -15.22
C THR A 389 -30.52 -4.25 -15.06
N ALA A 390 -30.11 -4.56 -13.83
CA ALA A 390 -29.30 -5.73 -13.55
C ALA A 390 -30.12 -7.02 -13.75
N ASP A 391 -29.89 -7.75 -14.86
CA ASP A 391 -30.47 -9.08 -15.05
C ASP A 391 -29.71 -10.10 -14.19
N ALA A 392 -30.45 -10.83 -13.35
CA ALA A 392 -29.87 -11.70 -12.35
C ALA A 392 -29.02 -12.85 -12.96
N LYS A 393 -29.39 -13.36 -14.15
CA LYS A 393 -28.64 -14.44 -14.79
C LYS A 393 -27.33 -13.94 -15.40
N PHE A 394 -27.42 -12.81 -16.13
CA PHE A 394 -26.23 -12.21 -16.76
C PHE A 394 -25.23 -11.72 -15.71
N VAL A 395 -25.70 -10.99 -14.69
CA VAL A 395 -24.83 -10.46 -13.64
C VAL A 395 -24.16 -11.57 -12.85
N ARG A 396 -24.89 -12.64 -12.50
CA ARG A 396 -24.33 -13.80 -11.79
C ARG A 396 -23.26 -14.50 -12.63
N HIS A 397 -23.55 -14.76 -13.90
CA HIS A 397 -22.57 -15.39 -14.82
C HIS A 397 -21.32 -14.51 -14.97
N ALA A 398 -21.47 -13.20 -15.15
CA ALA A 398 -20.35 -12.26 -15.21
C ALA A 398 -19.54 -12.28 -13.90
N ALA A 399 -20.21 -12.36 -12.74
CA ALA A 399 -19.56 -12.44 -11.44
C ALA A 399 -18.73 -13.74 -11.29
N GLU A 400 -19.30 -14.88 -11.61
CA GLU A 400 -18.62 -16.19 -11.57
C GLU A 400 -17.38 -16.21 -12.47
N MET A 401 -17.45 -15.57 -13.64
CA MET A 401 -16.34 -15.48 -14.60
C MET A 401 -15.22 -14.52 -14.17
N LEU A 402 -15.54 -13.40 -13.49
CA LEU A 402 -14.63 -12.27 -13.30
C LEU A 402 -14.09 -12.11 -11.87
N GLN A 403 -14.82 -12.58 -10.84
CA GLN A 403 -14.48 -12.32 -9.44
C GLN A 403 -13.02 -12.65 -9.09
N GLN A 404 -12.52 -13.78 -9.55
CA GLN A 404 -11.15 -14.24 -9.26
C GLN A 404 -10.06 -13.43 -9.99
N LYS A 405 -10.44 -12.57 -10.95
CA LYS A 405 -9.54 -11.82 -11.84
C LYS A 405 -9.58 -10.31 -11.61
N CYS A 406 -10.41 -9.86 -10.67
CA CYS A 406 -10.57 -8.44 -10.35
C CYS A 406 -9.95 -8.10 -9.01
N ASP A 407 -9.32 -6.92 -8.96
CA ASP A 407 -8.91 -6.30 -7.70
C ASP A 407 -9.87 -5.19 -7.26
N LEU A 408 -10.65 -4.64 -8.20
CA LEU A 408 -11.72 -3.68 -7.96
C LEU A 408 -13.02 -4.14 -8.65
N VAL A 409 -14.17 -3.77 -8.12
CA VAL A 409 -15.46 -4.05 -8.79
C VAL A 409 -15.51 -3.37 -10.16
N ASN A 410 -14.98 -2.16 -10.27
CA ASN A 410 -14.91 -1.41 -11.53
C ASN A 410 -14.03 -2.11 -12.59
N ASP A 411 -12.96 -2.82 -12.18
CA ASP A 411 -12.13 -3.63 -13.08
C ASP A 411 -12.97 -4.73 -13.75
N GLY A 412 -13.94 -5.32 -13.01
CA GLY A 412 -14.85 -6.33 -13.55
C GLY A 412 -15.75 -5.79 -14.65
N VAL A 413 -16.29 -4.57 -14.46
CA VAL A 413 -17.11 -3.91 -15.49
C VAL A 413 -16.29 -3.52 -16.71
N ALA A 414 -15.06 -3.07 -16.54
CA ALA A 414 -14.15 -2.76 -17.65
C ALA A 414 -13.84 -4.01 -18.46
N GLN A 415 -13.43 -5.11 -17.79
CA GLN A 415 -13.20 -6.40 -18.46
C GLN A 415 -14.44 -6.93 -19.15
N LEU A 416 -15.63 -6.75 -18.57
CA LEU A 416 -16.88 -7.17 -19.20
C LEU A 416 -17.16 -6.38 -20.49
N LYS A 417 -16.92 -5.07 -20.51
CA LYS A 417 -17.04 -4.25 -21.71
C LYS A 417 -16.10 -4.75 -22.82
N ASP A 418 -14.87 -5.08 -22.49
CA ASP A 418 -13.89 -5.64 -23.44
C ASP A 418 -14.34 -7.01 -23.98
N ILE A 419 -14.98 -7.84 -23.14
CA ILE A 419 -15.54 -9.14 -23.54
C ILE A 419 -16.73 -8.96 -24.47
N LEU A 420 -17.61 -8.00 -24.20
CA LEU A 420 -18.80 -7.74 -25.04
C LEU A 420 -18.43 -7.13 -26.40
N ALA A 421 -17.36 -6.34 -26.46
CA ALA A 421 -16.78 -5.83 -27.67
C ALA A 421 -16.03 -6.92 -28.48
N TYR A 422 -15.60 -6.62 -29.70
CA TYR A 422 -14.80 -7.49 -30.53
C TYR A 422 -13.66 -6.71 -31.17
N GLN A 423 -12.45 -6.87 -30.65
CA GLN A 423 -11.30 -6.02 -30.98
C GLN A 423 -10.24 -6.77 -31.81
N LEU A 424 -10.64 -7.70 -32.72
CA LEU A 424 -9.74 -8.56 -33.47
C LEU A 424 -8.67 -7.79 -34.24
N GLN A 425 -9.04 -6.74 -34.97
CA GLN A 425 -8.10 -5.94 -35.73
C GLN A 425 -7.06 -5.27 -34.84
N HIS A 426 -7.52 -4.65 -33.77
CA HIS A 426 -6.64 -3.98 -32.83
C HIS A 426 -5.65 -4.97 -32.16
N SER A 427 -6.14 -6.12 -31.69
CA SER A 427 -5.28 -7.16 -31.09
C SER A 427 -4.29 -7.75 -32.10
N ALA A 428 -4.70 -7.91 -33.34
CA ALA A 428 -3.83 -8.41 -34.43
C ALA A 428 -2.69 -7.45 -34.76
N GLU A 429 -2.89 -6.15 -34.57
CA GLU A 429 -1.91 -5.09 -34.88
C GLU A 429 -1.01 -4.75 -33.70
N THR A 430 -1.51 -4.84 -32.46
CA THR A 430 -0.82 -4.32 -31.28
C THR A 430 -0.18 -5.39 -30.38
N ASP A 431 -0.66 -6.65 -30.44
CA ASP A 431 -0.11 -7.71 -29.59
C ASP A 431 1.14 -8.34 -30.24
N GLU A 432 2.25 -8.35 -29.51
CA GLU A 432 3.55 -8.85 -29.97
C GLU A 432 3.51 -10.32 -30.40
N SER A 433 2.59 -11.13 -29.86
CA SER A 433 2.44 -12.56 -30.20
C SER A 433 1.52 -12.79 -31.39
N ALA A 434 0.72 -11.81 -31.81
CA ALA A 434 -0.24 -11.93 -32.90
C ALA A 434 0.39 -12.35 -34.25
N PRO A 435 1.55 -11.81 -34.70
CA PRO A 435 2.16 -12.21 -35.96
C PRO A 435 2.50 -13.68 -36.02
N GLN A 436 2.92 -14.32 -34.95
CA GLN A 436 3.22 -15.75 -34.88
C GLN A 436 1.94 -16.59 -34.96
N ILE A 437 0.88 -16.13 -34.30
CA ILE A 437 -0.42 -16.82 -34.25
C ILE A 437 -1.11 -16.74 -35.61
N LEU A 438 -1.13 -15.57 -36.22
CA LEU A 438 -1.76 -15.32 -37.53
C LEU A 438 -1.02 -16.03 -38.69
N GLY A 439 0.33 -16.10 -38.59
CA GLY A 439 1.16 -16.78 -39.59
C GLY A 439 1.13 -18.31 -39.55
N ASP A 440 0.54 -18.94 -38.55
CA ASP A 440 0.42 -20.40 -38.40
C ASP A 440 -0.92 -20.90 -38.97
N ASP A 441 -1.17 -20.64 -40.25
CA ASP A 441 -2.39 -21.06 -40.97
C ASP A 441 -3.69 -20.66 -40.24
N PHE A 442 -3.73 -19.42 -39.78
CA PHE A 442 -4.92 -18.89 -39.09
C PHE A 442 -6.17 -18.92 -40.01
N ALA A 443 -5.99 -18.69 -41.32
CA ALA A 443 -7.06 -18.76 -42.29
C ALA A 443 -7.74 -20.15 -42.36
N GLY A 444 -6.95 -21.24 -42.30
CA GLY A 444 -7.49 -22.59 -42.25
C GLY A 444 -8.29 -22.88 -40.96
N LEU A 445 -7.85 -22.35 -39.85
CA LEU A 445 -8.63 -22.44 -38.60
C LEU A 445 -9.94 -21.64 -38.69
N VAL A 446 -9.89 -20.40 -39.25
CA VAL A 446 -11.08 -19.55 -39.41
C VAL A 446 -12.09 -20.23 -40.38
N ALA A 447 -11.64 -20.82 -41.45
CA ALA A 447 -12.52 -21.57 -42.38
C ALA A 447 -13.28 -22.68 -41.65
N ALA A 448 -12.60 -23.47 -40.81
CA ALA A 448 -13.24 -24.52 -40.02
C ALA A 448 -14.24 -23.98 -38.99
N ILE A 449 -13.95 -22.82 -38.37
CA ILE A 449 -14.86 -22.16 -37.42
C ILE A 449 -16.12 -21.67 -38.15
N VAL A 450 -15.97 -20.98 -39.28
CA VAL A 450 -17.08 -20.46 -40.09
C VAL A 450 -17.95 -21.60 -40.62
N GLU A 451 -17.35 -22.69 -41.08
CA GLU A 451 -18.08 -23.87 -41.54
C GLU A 451 -18.90 -24.53 -40.41
N SER A 452 -18.27 -24.74 -39.26
CA SER A 452 -18.95 -25.32 -38.09
C SER A 452 -20.09 -24.42 -37.57
N HIS A 453 -19.88 -23.08 -37.58
CA HIS A 453 -20.92 -22.12 -37.23
C HIS A 453 -22.10 -22.19 -38.22
N GLY A 454 -21.83 -22.23 -39.54
CA GLY A 454 -22.83 -22.35 -40.60
C GLY A 454 -23.64 -23.66 -40.54
N LYS A 455 -23.06 -24.72 -39.98
CA LYS A 455 -23.77 -25.99 -39.71
C LYS A 455 -24.55 -26.01 -38.41
N GLY A 456 -24.47 -24.95 -37.58
CA GLY A 456 -25.09 -24.88 -36.26
C GLY A 456 -24.42 -25.78 -35.16
N GLU A 457 -23.18 -26.20 -35.44
CA GLU A 457 -22.41 -27.07 -34.51
C GLU A 457 -21.67 -26.25 -33.43
N MET A 458 -21.39 -24.98 -33.70
CA MET A 458 -20.75 -24.09 -32.75
C MET A 458 -21.70 -23.68 -31.62
N PRO A 459 -21.33 -23.87 -30.32
CA PRO A 459 -22.15 -23.40 -29.24
C PRO A 459 -22.16 -21.86 -29.15
N THR A 460 -23.31 -21.23 -29.18
CA THR A 460 -23.45 -19.78 -29.16
C THR A 460 -24.46 -19.26 -28.12
N GLY A 461 -25.19 -20.18 -27.44
CA GLY A 461 -26.21 -19.86 -26.44
C GLY A 461 -25.68 -19.67 -25.02
N ALA A 462 -26.54 -19.41 -24.08
CA ALA A 462 -26.23 -19.28 -22.65
C ALA A 462 -25.61 -20.55 -22.03
N ASP A 463 -25.79 -21.71 -22.64
CA ASP A 463 -25.20 -23.01 -22.27
C ASP A 463 -23.88 -23.32 -23.00
N ALA A 464 -23.31 -22.34 -23.72
CA ALA A 464 -22.12 -22.50 -24.52
C ALA A 464 -20.93 -23.02 -23.70
N GLU A 465 -20.75 -22.53 -22.48
CA GLU A 465 -19.65 -22.93 -21.61
C GLU A 465 -19.57 -24.46 -21.44
N ALA A 466 -20.69 -25.11 -21.15
CA ALA A 466 -20.75 -26.57 -20.94
C ALA A 466 -20.44 -27.38 -22.22
N LYS A 467 -20.72 -26.84 -23.39
CA LYS A 467 -20.56 -27.52 -24.69
C LYS A 467 -19.26 -27.17 -25.40
N PHE A 468 -18.60 -26.09 -24.97
CA PHE A 468 -17.48 -25.48 -25.70
C PHE A 468 -16.27 -26.41 -25.80
N THR A 469 -15.94 -27.12 -24.74
CA THR A 469 -14.79 -28.03 -24.68
C THR A 469 -14.87 -29.13 -25.75
N ASP A 470 -16.06 -29.72 -26.01
CA ASP A 470 -16.21 -30.78 -26.99
C ASP A 470 -16.18 -30.22 -28.42
N TRP A 471 -16.74 -29.04 -28.63
CA TRP A 471 -16.62 -28.31 -29.90
C TRP A 471 -15.15 -27.97 -30.22
N VAL A 472 -14.37 -27.46 -29.25
CA VAL A 472 -12.93 -27.21 -29.44
C VAL A 472 -12.15 -28.46 -29.83
N LYS A 473 -12.49 -29.63 -29.24
CA LYS A 473 -11.88 -30.93 -29.67
C LYS A 473 -12.22 -31.27 -31.12
N ALA A 474 -13.46 -31.02 -31.53
CA ALA A 474 -13.90 -31.26 -32.92
C ALA A 474 -13.13 -30.34 -33.90
N ILE A 475 -13.03 -29.04 -33.62
CA ILE A 475 -12.23 -28.10 -34.41
C ILE A 475 -10.75 -28.50 -34.46
N GLY A 476 -10.19 -28.93 -33.28
CA GLY A 476 -8.80 -29.40 -33.23
C GLY A 476 -8.55 -30.64 -34.08
N LYS A 477 -9.53 -31.55 -34.18
CA LYS A 477 -9.47 -32.74 -35.05
C LYS A 477 -9.58 -32.34 -36.52
N ALA A 478 -10.53 -31.47 -36.86
CA ALA A 478 -10.74 -30.98 -38.23
C ALA A 478 -9.51 -30.25 -38.80
N THR A 479 -8.82 -29.45 -37.96
CA THR A 479 -7.66 -28.64 -38.39
C THR A 479 -6.30 -29.31 -38.12
N GLY A 480 -6.26 -30.48 -37.48
CA GLY A 480 -5.02 -31.14 -37.08
C GLY A 480 -4.24 -30.39 -35.97
N ARG A 481 -4.88 -29.50 -35.19
CA ARG A 481 -4.26 -28.62 -34.20
C ARG A 481 -4.47 -29.16 -32.76
N LYS A 482 -3.48 -28.90 -31.86
CA LYS A 482 -3.51 -29.30 -30.45
C LYS A 482 -2.78 -28.26 -29.58
N GLY A 483 -3.12 -28.25 -28.30
CA GLY A 483 -2.44 -27.41 -27.30
C GLY A 483 -2.41 -25.92 -27.69
N LYS A 484 -1.30 -25.25 -27.47
CA LYS A 484 -1.16 -23.80 -27.74
C LYS A 484 -1.48 -23.43 -29.19
N ARG A 485 -1.15 -24.28 -30.16
CA ARG A 485 -1.44 -24.05 -31.58
C ARG A 485 -2.94 -24.09 -31.94
N LEU A 486 -3.77 -24.63 -31.05
CA LEU A 486 -5.23 -24.59 -31.20
C LEU A 486 -5.82 -23.45 -30.34
N PHE A 487 -5.46 -23.39 -29.05
CA PHE A 487 -6.15 -22.50 -28.10
C PHE A 487 -5.87 -21.01 -28.29
N PHE A 488 -4.64 -20.59 -28.65
CA PHE A 488 -4.35 -19.16 -28.85
C PHE A 488 -5.03 -18.58 -30.08
N PRO A 489 -4.89 -19.20 -31.30
CA PRO A 489 -5.57 -18.67 -32.47
C PRO A 489 -7.11 -18.81 -32.35
N LEU A 490 -7.62 -19.85 -31.66
CA LEU A 490 -9.04 -19.98 -31.40
C LEU A 490 -9.55 -18.86 -30.48
N ARG A 491 -8.80 -18.54 -29.42
CA ARG A 491 -9.13 -17.44 -28.52
C ARG A 491 -9.20 -16.12 -29.29
N LEU A 492 -8.15 -15.79 -30.05
CA LEU A 492 -8.12 -14.58 -30.86
C LEU A 492 -9.31 -14.52 -31.82
N ALA A 493 -9.61 -15.65 -32.54
CA ALA A 493 -10.70 -15.73 -33.50
C ALA A 493 -12.09 -15.48 -32.86
N ILE A 494 -12.36 -16.06 -31.66
CA ILE A 494 -13.67 -16.02 -31.04
C ILE A 494 -13.85 -14.77 -30.18
N THR A 495 -12.83 -14.38 -29.42
CA THR A 495 -12.94 -13.29 -28.44
C THR A 495 -12.41 -11.95 -28.95
N GLY A 496 -11.60 -11.96 -30.00
CA GLY A 496 -10.87 -10.78 -30.49
C GLY A 496 -9.70 -10.40 -29.61
N ASN A 497 -9.34 -11.21 -28.58
CA ASN A 497 -8.28 -10.93 -27.62
C ASN A 497 -7.43 -12.19 -27.39
N LEU A 498 -6.15 -12.01 -27.03
CA LEU A 498 -5.23 -13.12 -26.72
C LEU A 498 -5.24 -13.54 -25.25
N ALA A 499 -5.73 -12.69 -24.36
CA ALA A 499 -5.89 -12.94 -22.93
C ALA A 499 -7.35 -12.81 -22.49
N GLY A 500 -7.67 -13.27 -21.30
CA GLY A 500 -9.01 -13.13 -20.72
C GLY A 500 -9.52 -14.40 -20.00
N PRO A 501 -10.79 -14.40 -19.55
CA PRO A 501 -11.47 -15.55 -18.96
C PRO A 501 -11.59 -16.74 -19.89
N ASP A 502 -12.24 -17.83 -19.45
CA ASP A 502 -12.54 -18.98 -20.30
C ASP A 502 -13.33 -18.56 -21.56
N ILE A 503 -13.01 -19.15 -22.72
CA ILE A 503 -13.64 -18.76 -24.01
C ILE A 503 -15.11 -19.14 -24.02
N GLY A 504 -15.46 -20.34 -23.54
CA GLY A 504 -16.84 -20.80 -23.47
C GLY A 504 -17.71 -19.93 -22.57
N ALA A 505 -17.16 -19.52 -21.42
CA ALA A 505 -17.83 -18.58 -20.50
C ALA A 505 -18.05 -17.19 -21.16
N GLN A 506 -17.07 -16.69 -21.93
CA GLN A 506 -17.24 -15.46 -22.69
C GLN A 506 -18.33 -15.58 -23.76
N VAL A 507 -18.40 -16.70 -24.49
CA VAL A 507 -19.47 -16.95 -25.48
C VAL A 507 -20.82 -16.99 -24.81
N ALA A 508 -20.97 -17.67 -23.67
CA ALA A 508 -22.21 -17.67 -22.90
C ALA A 508 -22.58 -16.26 -22.42
N SER A 509 -21.60 -15.46 -22.01
CA SER A 509 -21.80 -14.04 -21.63
C SER A 509 -22.40 -13.21 -22.76
N LEU A 510 -22.01 -13.43 -24.03
CA LEU A 510 -22.57 -12.68 -25.15
C LEU A 510 -24.08 -12.95 -25.34
N ALA A 511 -24.48 -14.22 -25.20
CA ALA A 511 -25.89 -14.60 -25.28
C ALA A 511 -26.71 -13.98 -24.14
N LEU A 512 -26.22 -14.14 -22.89
CA LEU A 512 -26.88 -13.58 -21.70
C LEU A 512 -26.93 -12.05 -21.73
N ALA A 513 -25.86 -11.40 -22.21
CA ALA A 513 -25.84 -9.95 -22.37
C ALA A 513 -26.86 -9.44 -23.37
N ALA A 514 -27.02 -10.14 -24.51
CA ALA A 514 -28.01 -9.82 -25.53
C ALA A 514 -29.45 -9.99 -24.97
N GLU A 515 -29.71 -11.08 -24.22
CA GLU A 515 -31.00 -11.31 -23.53
C GLU A 515 -31.29 -10.21 -22.49
N ALA A 516 -30.27 -9.75 -21.77
CA ALA A 516 -30.37 -8.68 -20.78
C ALA A 516 -30.44 -7.26 -21.38
N GLY A 517 -30.36 -7.12 -22.70
CA GLY A 517 -30.38 -5.84 -23.40
C GLY A 517 -29.14 -4.98 -23.09
N ALA A 518 -27.99 -5.60 -22.90
CA ALA A 518 -26.72 -4.89 -22.67
C ALA A 518 -26.31 -4.10 -23.92
N LYS A 519 -25.65 -2.96 -23.70
CA LYS A 519 -25.16 -2.09 -24.77
C LYS A 519 -23.83 -2.63 -25.32
N ASP A 520 -23.56 -2.25 -26.57
CA ASP A 520 -22.28 -2.50 -27.26
C ASP A 520 -21.89 -3.99 -27.35
N VAL A 521 -22.87 -4.89 -27.30
CA VAL A 521 -22.65 -6.32 -27.48
C VAL A 521 -22.46 -6.63 -28.97
N VAL A 522 -21.32 -7.21 -29.31
CA VAL A 522 -21.10 -7.79 -30.64
C VAL A 522 -21.45 -9.29 -30.57
N PRO A 523 -22.62 -9.70 -31.07
CA PRO A 523 -23.10 -11.08 -30.96
C PRO A 523 -22.21 -12.03 -31.80
N MET A 524 -22.28 -13.33 -31.52
CA MET A 524 -21.39 -14.32 -32.17
C MET A 524 -21.49 -14.31 -33.67
N ASP A 525 -22.71 -14.21 -34.26
CA ASP A 525 -22.89 -14.15 -35.72
C ASP A 525 -22.13 -12.97 -36.34
N ALA A 526 -22.18 -11.79 -35.69
CA ALA A 526 -21.44 -10.61 -36.15
C ALA A 526 -19.92 -10.80 -35.99
N ARG A 527 -19.46 -11.48 -34.96
CA ARG A 527 -18.03 -11.80 -34.74
C ARG A 527 -17.53 -12.75 -35.84
N ILE A 528 -18.30 -13.80 -36.14
CA ILE A 528 -17.94 -14.76 -37.24
C ILE A 528 -17.91 -14.06 -38.57
N ALA A 529 -18.87 -13.17 -38.86
CA ALA A 529 -18.83 -12.37 -40.08
C ALA A 529 -17.60 -11.44 -40.16
N ALA A 530 -17.31 -10.74 -39.04
CA ALA A 530 -16.11 -9.90 -38.95
C ALA A 530 -14.81 -10.70 -39.05
N LEU A 531 -14.76 -11.90 -38.47
CA LEU A 531 -13.62 -12.80 -38.55
C LEU A 531 -13.36 -13.27 -40.02
N ALA A 532 -14.41 -13.67 -40.75
CA ALA A 532 -14.30 -14.05 -42.18
C ALA A 532 -13.77 -12.88 -43.00
N LYS A 533 -14.34 -11.69 -42.80
CA LYS A 533 -13.91 -10.46 -43.46
C LYS A 533 -12.46 -10.10 -43.14
N PHE A 534 -12.04 -10.23 -41.88
CA PHE A 534 -10.66 -9.99 -41.46
C PHE A 534 -9.65 -10.83 -42.25
N VAL A 535 -9.96 -12.11 -42.48
CA VAL A 535 -9.11 -13.02 -43.26
C VAL A 535 -9.01 -12.58 -44.72
N GLU A 536 -10.11 -12.10 -45.31
CA GLU A 536 -10.14 -11.61 -46.69
C GLU A 536 -9.37 -10.29 -46.85
N GLU A 537 -9.47 -9.38 -45.89
CA GLU A 537 -8.89 -8.04 -45.97
C GLU A 537 -7.42 -7.97 -45.54
N ASN A 538 -6.91 -8.96 -44.83
CA ASN A 538 -5.55 -8.95 -44.27
C ASN A 538 -4.65 -10.10 -44.75
N PRO A 539 -4.54 -10.37 -46.06
CA PRO A 539 -3.74 -11.50 -46.59
C PRO A 539 -2.26 -11.38 -46.23
N ASP A 540 -1.74 -10.16 -46.02
CA ASP A 540 -0.34 -9.93 -45.69
C ASP A 540 0.00 -10.30 -44.22
N LEU A 541 -0.94 -10.10 -43.30
CA LEU A 541 -0.80 -10.53 -41.90
C LEU A 541 -0.84 -12.06 -41.76
N LEU A 542 -1.51 -12.74 -42.69
CA LEU A 542 -1.76 -14.18 -42.70
C LEU A 542 -0.75 -14.98 -43.53
N LYS A 543 0.22 -14.32 -44.17
CA LYS A 543 1.26 -15.02 -44.94
C LYS A 543 2.07 -15.91 -44.01
N ASN A 544 2.10 -17.21 -44.37
CA ASN A 544 2.90 -18.21 -43.66
C ASN A 544 4.33 -17.71 -43.47
N ARG A 545 4.71 -17.35 -42.28
CA ARG A 545 6.12 -17.29 -41.91
C ARG A 545 6.59 -18.73 -41.79
N PRO A 546 7.72 -19.14 -42.44
CA PRO A 546 8.19 -20.51 -42.40
C PRO A 546 8.26 -21.01 -40.98
N LYS A 547 7.76 -22.23 -40.73
CA LYS A 547 7.78 -22.92 -39.46
C LYS A 547 9.16 -22.79 -38.84
N SER A 548 9.27 -22.17 -37.70
CA SER A 548 10.47 -22.22 -36.86
C SER A 548 10.54 -23.56 -36.08
N ASP A 549 10.37 -24.68 -36.79
CA ASP A 549 10.73 -26.02 -36.29
C ASP A 549 12.14 -26.43 -36.77
N ALA A 550 12.86 -25.49 -37.37
CA ALA A 550 14.31 -25.59 -37.50
C ALA A 550 14.95 -24.91 -36.28
N PRO A 551 15.92 -25.58 -35.63
CA PRO A 551 16.79 -24.86 -34.69
C PRO A 551 17.37 -23.65 -35.42
N ALA A 552 17.68 -22.57 -34.70
CA ALA A 552 18.16 -21.28 -35.25
C ALA A 552 19.46 -21.45 -36.04
N SER A 553 19.36 -22.00 -37.32
CA SER A 553 20.48 -22.28 -38.19
C SER A 553 20.08 -22.27 -39.67
N SER A 554 19.33 -21.24 -40.14
CA SER A 554 19.20 -20.98 -41.55
C SER A 554 19.16 -19.48 -41.84
N ILE A 555 20.05 -18.74 -41.21
CA ILE A 555 20.53 -17.48 -41.75
C ILE A 555 21.46 -17.88 -42.91
N PRO A 556 21.26 -17.36 -44.15
CA PRO A 556 22.23 -17.63 -45.20
C PRO A 556 23.65 -17.34 -44.72
N ASP A 557 24.59 -18.27 -44.99
CA ASP A 557 25.97 -18.17 -44.47
C ASP A 557 26.64 -16.81 -44.77
N GLU A 558 26.22 -16.13 -45.82
CA GLU A 558 26.68 -14.79 -46.20
C GLU A 558 26.17 -13.65 -45.29
N MET A 559 25.05 -13.85 -44.60
CA MET A 559 24.47 -12.83 -43.68
C MET A 559 24.75 -13.09 -42.21
N VAL A 560 25.25 -14.28 -41.86
CA VAL A 560 25.62 -14.64 -40.48
C VAL A 560 26.68 -13.73 -39.89
N PRO A 561 27.78 -13.38 -40.61
CA PRO A 561 28.78 -12.47 -40.07
C PRO A 561 28.25 -11.07 -39.76
N GLN A 562 27.37 -10.54 -40.63
CA GLN A 562 26.87 -9.17 -40.49
C GLN A 562 25.87 -9.02 -39.34
N ARG A 563 24.99 -10.01 -39.13
CA ARG A 563 24.06 -10.03 -37.97
C ARG A 563 24.76 -10.32 -36.66
N ILE A 564 25.75 -11.17 -36.64
CA ILE A 564 26.61 -11.38 -35.48
C ILE A 564 27.31 -10.07 -35.12
N PHE A 565 27.87 -9.39 -36.16
CA PHE A 565 28.56 -8.12 -35.93
C PHE A 565 27.62 -7.02 -35.44
N GLU A 566 26.42 -6.89 -36.00
CA GLU A 566 25.40 -5.94 -35.53
C GLU A 566 24.86 -6.28 -34.14
N THR A 567 24.77 -7.55 -33.79
CA THR A 567 24.34 -8.00 -32.47
C THR A 567 25.45 -7.79 -31.45
N VAL A 568 26.68 -8.16 -31.79
CA VAL A 568 27.87 -7.95 -30.95
C VAL A 568 28.16 -6.45 -30.77
N ALA A 569 27.98 -5.64 -31.81
CA ALA A 569 28.13 -4.19 -31.73
C ALA A 569 27.13 -3.48 -30.79
N LYS A 570 26.00 -4.11 -30.52
CA LYS A 570 25.01 -3.63 -29.54
C LYS A 570 25.28 -4.09 -28.11
N LEU A 571 26.23 -5.00 -27.92
CA LEU A 571 26.66 -5.46 -26.59
C LEU A 571 27.66 -4.48 -25.99
N SER A 572 27.76 -4.47 -24.66
CA SER A 572 28.76 -3.67 -23.97
C SER A 572 30.20 -4.12 -24.35
N PRO A 573 31.19 -3.23 -24.25
CA PRO A 573 32.58 -3.55 -24.62
C PRO A 573 33.18 -4.76 -23.89
N SER A 574 32.72 -5.06 -22.68
CA SER A 574 33.15 -6.24 -21.91
C SER A 574 32.56 -7.53 -22.50
N TYR A 575 31.31 -7.52 -22.91
CA TYR A 575 30.64 -8.64 -23.57
C TYR A 575 31.18 -8.88 -24.97
N GLN A 576 31.51 -7.83 -25.71
CA GLN A 576 32.17 -7.93 -27.02
C GLN A 576 33.50 -8.66 -26.89
N ARG A 577 34.34 -8.32 -25.88
CA ARG A 577 35.59 -9.00 -25.61
C ARG A 577 35.39 -10.47 -25.22
N GLN A 578 34.36 -10.78 -24.46
CA GLN A 578 34.08 -12.14 -24.01
C GLN A 578 33.61 -13.04 -25.17
N VAL A 579 32.75 -12.52 -26.07
CA VAL A 579 32.30 -13.21 -27.27
C VAL A 579 33.49 -13.44 -28.23
N LEU A 580 34.37 -12.44 -28.38
CA LEU A 580 35.60 -12.58 -29.19
C LEU A 580 36.56 -13.61 -28.60
N ALA A 581 36.80 -13.63 -27.30
CA ALA A 581 37.65 -14.60 -26.62
C ALA A 581 37.09 -16.03 -26.74
N GLN A 582 35.79 -16.22 -26.62
CA GLN A 582 35.14 -17.51 -26.86
C GLN A 582 35.19 -17.96 -28.32
N ALA A 583 35.01 -17.03 -29.26
CA ALA A 583 35.14 -17.33 -30.68
C ALA A 583 36.59 -17.72 -31.04
N GLU A 584 37.61 -17.04 -30.53
CA GLU A 584 39.02 -17.38 -30.67
C GLU A 584 39.34 -18.75 -30.05
N GLN A 585 38.79 -19.10 -28.89
CA GLN A 585 38.94 -20.38 -28.26
C GLN A 585 38.32 -21.53 -29.05
N LEU A 586 37.17 -21.30 -29.71
CA LEU A 586 36.50 -22.24 -30.62
C LEU A 586 37.29 -22.43 -31.92
N LEU A 587 37.88 -21.34 -32.44
CA LEU A 587 38.75 -21.39 -33.62
C LEU A 587 40.10 -22.14 -33.34
N GLN A 588 40.65 -21.99 -32.14
CA GLN A 588 41.88 -22.68 -31.73
C GLN A 588 41.67 -24.18 -31.42
N SER A 589 40.40 -24.58 -31.09
CA SER A 589 40.04 -25.97 -30.84
C SER A 589 39.76 -26.81 -32.10
N GLY A 590 39.98 -26.30 -33.30
CA GLY A 590 39.93 -27.05 -34.55
C GLY A 590 38.51 -27.40 -34.97
N GLY A 591 37.89 -26.54 -35.75
CA GLY A 591 36.61 -26.80 -36.40
C GLY A 591 36.70 -27.98 -37.37
N GLY A 592 35.80 -28.90 -37.22
CA GLY A 592 35.49 -29.90 -38.23
C GLY A 592 35.37 -31.32 -37.72
N ALA A 593 34.12 -31.75 -37.45
CA ALA A 593 33.61 -33.03 -37.95
C ALA A 593 32.19 -33.24 -37.45
N ALA A 594 31.28 -33.33 -38.34
CA ALA A 594 29.95 -33.94 -38.11
C ALA A 594 30.16 -35.41 -37.73
N ALA A 595 29.88 -35.78 -36.51
CA ALA A 595 29.88 -37.17 -36.08
C ALA A 595 28.47 -37.52 -35.54
N GLN A 596 27.91 -38.55 -36.12
CA GLN A 596 26.71 -39.24 -35.77
C GLN A 596 26.65 -39.56 -34.26
N ALA A 597 25.58 -39.20 -33.62
CA ALA A 597 25.35 -39.48 -32.22
C ALA A 597 24.95 -40.94 -32.05
N ASP A 598 25.88 -41.74 -31.52
CA ASP A 598 25.59 -43.03 -30.94
C ASP A 598 25.20 -42.85 -29.47
N LYS A 599 24.06 -43.44 -29.06
CA LYS A 599 23.59 -43.43 -27.69
C LYS A 599 24.50 -44.23 -26.78
N LYS A 600 25.38 -43.56 -26.02
CA LYS A 600 25.99 -44.16 -24.83
C LYS A 600 25.87 -43.23 -23.62
N GLN A 601 25.50 -43.88 -22.55
CA GLN A 601 25.19 -43.35 -21.23
C GLN A 601 26.21 -42.30 -20.74
N LYS A 602 25.75 -41.13 -20.35
CA LYS A 602 26.52 -40.16 -19.55
C LYS A 602 26.72 -40.74 -18.13
N PRO A 603 27.93 -40.61 -17.54
CA PRO A 603 28.11 -40.94 -16.15
C PRO A 603 27.29 -40.04 -15.25
N LYS A 604 26.60 -40.67 -14.29
CA LYS A 604 25.87 -39.95 -13.23
C LYS A 604 26.86 -39.13 -12.41
N VAL A 605 26.83 -37.82 -12.57
CA VAL A 605 27.34 -36.91 -11.54
C VAL A 605 26.26 -36.92 -10.45
N GLN A 606 26.63 -37.40 -9.27
CA GLN A 606 25.80 -37.40 -8.09
C GLN A 606 25.54 -35.93 -7.69
N GLY A 607 24.27 -35.55 -7.52
CA GLY A 607 23.83 -34.52 -6.63
C GLY A 607 23.63 -33.12 -7.17
N THR A 608 22.86 -32.93 -8.23
CA THR A 608 22.04 -31.72 -8.33
C THR A 608 20.57 -32.13 -8.12
N LYS A 609 20.09 -32.02 -6.89
CA LYS A 609 18.66 -31.98 -6.62
C LYS A 609 18.14 -30.71 -7.29
N VAL A 610 17.38 -30.88 -8.37
CA VAL A 610 16.47 -29.84 -8.84
C VAL A 610 15.44 -29.65 -7.71
N LEU A 611 15.47 -28.47 -7.08
CA LEU A 611 14.58 -28.11 -6.00
C LEU A 611 13.14 -28.14 -6.53
N ASP A 612 12.32 -28.99 -5.88
CA ASP A 612 10.86 -29.04 -6.07
C ASP A 612 10.27 -27.74 -5.51
N ARG A 613 9.58 -26.94 -6.38
CA ARG A 613 9.06 -25.61 -6.09
C ARG A 613 7.63 -25.56 -5.55
N SER A 614 7.13 -26.65 -5.03
CA SER A 614 5.84 -26.67 -4.36
C SER A 614 5.94 -26.27 -2.87
N GLY A 615 6.52 -25.07 -2.54
CA GLY A 615 6.25 -24.44 -1.26
C GLY A 615 7.42 -24.26 -0.25
N ASN A 616 8.63 -24.81 -0.44
CA ASN A 616 9.73 -24.66 0.52
C ASN A 616 11.09 -24.41 -0.18
N VAL A 617 11.24 -23.21 -0.76
CA VAL A 617 12.57 -22.77 -1.23
C VAL A 617 13.31 -22.18 -0.04
N GLU A 618 14.48 -22.74 0.29
CA GLU A 618 15.33 -22.24 1.37
C GLU A 618 15.67 -20.75 1.11
N PRO A 619 15.42 -19.82 2.05
CA PRO A 619 15.55 -18.39 1.81
C PRO A 619 16.93 -17.97 1.30
N VAL A 620 18.00 -18.61 1.75
CA VAL A 620 19.38 -18.27 1.36
C VAL A 620 19.63 -18.44 -0.14
N THR A 621 18.99 -19.42 -0.81
CA THR A 621 19.16 -19.66 -2.26
C THR A 621 18.52 -18.60 -3.15
N ARG A 622 17.78 -17.66 -2.56
CA ARG A 622 17.19 -16.50 -3.22
C ARG A 622 18.11 -15.26 -3.22
N LEU A 623 19.24 -15.33 -2.52
CA LEU A 623 20.21 -14.24 -2.47
C LEU A 623 21.20 -14.35 -3.64
N ASP A 624 21.48 -13.23 -4.29
CA ASP A 624 22.53 -13.08 -5.29
C ASP A 624 23.78 -12.54 -4.62
N ILE A 625 24.67 -13.45 -4.24
CA ILE A 625 25.93 -13.08 -3.57
C ILE A 625 27.07 -13.41 -4.51
N ARG A 626 27.89 -12.39 -4.81
CA ARG A 626 28.99 -12.49 -5.78
C ARG A 626 30.32 -11.99 -5.21
N VAL A 627 31.39 -12.46 -5.83
CA VAL A 627 32.72 -11.85 -5.68
C VAL A 627 32.70 -10.50 -6.38
N GLY A 628 33.22 -9.47 -5.73
CA GLY A 628 33.40 -8.13 -6.27
C GLY A 628 34.82 -7.63 -6.12
N LYS A 629 35.22 -6.65 -6.92
CA LYS A 629 36.47 -5.90 -6.80
C LYS A 629 36.15 -4.41 -6.68
N ILE A 630 36.61 -3.75 -5.63
CA ILE A 630 36.49 -2.31 -5.46
C ILE A 630 37.35 -1.60 -6.50
N VAL A 631 36.77 -0.91 -7.44
CA VAL A 631 37.43 -0.19 -8.54
C VAL A 631 37.86 1.20 -8.09
N SER A 632 36.98 1.88 -7.32
CA SER A 632 37.29 3.14 -6.67
C SER A 632 36.52 3.26 -5.36
N CYS A 633 37.09 3.99 -4.40
CA CYS A 633 36.50 4.25 -3.10
C CYS A 633 36.77 5.70 -2.69
N GLU A 634 35.71 6.39 -2.26
CA GLU A 634 35.75 7.78 -1.81
C GLU A 634 34.97 7.93 -0.50
N LYS A 635 35.32 8.95 0.31
CA LYS A 635 34.44 9.31 1.46
C LYS A 635 33.14 9.88 0.98
N HIS A 636 32.06 9.52 1.64
CA HIS A 636 30.75 10.06 1.34
C HIS A 636 30.73 11.59 1.63
N PRO A 637 30.24 12.46 0.70
CA PRO A 637 30.32 13.91 0.87
C PRO A 637 29.59 14.46 2.10
N ASP A 638 28.51 13.79 2.55
CA ASP A 638 27.65 14.24 3.64
C ASP A 638 27.69 13.30 4.88
N ALA A 639 28.67 12.36 4.97
CA ALA A 639 28.71 11.41 6.08
C ALA A 639 30.10 10.80 6.27
N ASP A 640 30.85 11.24 7.31
CA ASP A 640 32.23 10.83 7.61
C ASP A 640 32.41 9.32 7.87
N ALA A 641 31.35 8.63 8.33
CA ALA A 641 31.37 7.19 8.62
C ALA A 641 31.10 6.30 7.41
N LEU A 642 30.81 6.89 6.22
CA LEU A 642 30.44 6.15 5.03
C LEU A 642 31.48 6.28 3.91
N TYR A 643 31.64 5.18 3.17
CA TYR A 643 32.35 5.15 1.90
C TYR A 643 31.37 5.08 0.74
N LEU A 644 31.72 5.72 -0.37
CA LEU A 644 31.12 5.60 -1.69
C LEU A 644 32.03 4.76 -2.56
N GLU A 645 31.60 3.56 -2.91
CA GLU A 645 32.37 2.56 -3.60
C GLU A 645 31.81 2.28 -5.00
N GLN A 646 32.71 2.10 -5.97
CA GLN A 646 32.38 1.51 -7.27
C GLN A 646 32.97 0.10 -7.31
N ILE A 647 32.11 -0.92 -7.37
CA ILE A 647 32.49 -2.32 -7.24
C ILE A 647 32.18 -3.06 -8.53
N ASP A 648 33.18 -3.62 -9.18
CA ASP A 648 33.02 -4.57 -10.29
C ASP A 648 32.53 -5.91 -9.73
N VAL A 649 31.31 -6.28 -10.07
CA VAL A 649 30.65 -7.55 -9.72
C VAL A 649 30.36 -8.38 -10.98
N GLY A 650 31.12 -8.19 -12.05
CA GLY A 650 30.96 -8.86 -13.34
C GLY A 650 29.82 -8.34 -14.19
N GLU A 651 29.31 -7.14 -13.91
CA GLU A 651 28.29 -6.45 -14.71
C GLU A 651 28.93 -5.49 -15.72
N ALA A 652 28.10 -4.93 -16.61
CA ALA A 652 28.59 -4.03 -17.66
C ALA A 652 29.25 -2.76 -17.10
N GLU A 653 28.72 -2.25 -15.99
CA GLU A 653 29.22 -1.10 -15.26
C GLU A 653 29.43 -1.49 -13.79
N PRO A 654 30.46 -0.94 -13.10
CA PRO A 654 30.63 -1.15 -11.68
C PRO A 654 29.40 -0.70 -10.89
N ARG A 655 29.04 -1.43 -9.85
CA ARG A 655 27.94 -1.05 -8.97
C ARG A 655 28.36 0.01 -7.98
N GLN A 656 27.53 1.03 -7.84
CA GLN A 656 27.67 1.99 -6.77
C GLN A 656 27.11 1.41 -5.48
N VAL A 657 27.95 1.28 -4.46
CA VAL A 657 27.61 0.76 -3.13
C VAL A 657 28.05 1.77 -2.08
N ILE A 658 27.24 1.92 -1.03
CA ILE A 658 27.59 2.74 0.13
C ILE A 658 27.74 1.80 1.32
N SER A 659 28.90 1.86 1.98
CA SER A 659 29.22 1.03 3.14
C SER A 659 29.58 1.86 4.39
N GLY A 660 29.27 1.33 5.57
CA GLY A 660 29.61 1.95 6.86
C GLY A 660 31.02 1.64 7.36
N LEU A 661 31.99 1.52 6.46
CA LEU A 661 33.34 1.00 6.77
C LEU A 661 34.37 2.08 7.09
N ALA A 662 34.06 3.35 6.91
CA ALA A 662 35.06 4.44 7.03
C ALA A 662 35.67 4.60 8.44
N ASN A 663 34.99 4.10 9.48
CA ASN A 663 35.51 4.10 10.85
C ASN A 663 36.37 2.87 11.18
N PHE A 664 36.39 1.84 10.31
CA PHE A 664 37.01 0.54 10.61
C PHE A 664 38.16 0.21 9.67
N ILE A 665 38.09 0.64 8.41
CA ILE A 665 39.04 0.32 7.37
C ILE A 665 39.56 1.62 6.73
N PRO A 666 40.87 1.88 6.69
CA PRO A 666 41.43 3.06 6.03
C PRO A 666 41.11 3.10 4.53
N LEU A 667 40.90 4.32 3.98
CA LEU A 667 40.52 4.52 2.59
C LEU A 667 41.54 3.91 1.60
N GLU A 668 42.80 4.03 1.91
CA GLU A 668 43.91 3.50 1.13
C GLU A 668 43.95 1.98 1.06
N GLU A 669 43.24 1.29 1.94
CA GLU A 669 43.13 -0.17 1.94
C GLU A 669 41.88 -0.68 1.18
N MET A 670 41.04 0.21 0.70
CA MET A 670 39.75 -0.18 0.08
C MET A 670 39.92 -0.43 -1.43
N GLU A 671 40.56 0.46 -2.15
CA GLU A 671 40.68 0.38 -3.61
C GLU A 671 41.51 -0.84 -4.06
N GLY A 672 41.01 -1.54 -5.05
CA GLY A 672 41.63 -2.77 -5.59
C GLY A 672 41.33 -4.04 -4.81
N ARG A 673 40.65 -3.93 -3.64
CA ARG A 673 40.37 -5.06 -2.74
C ARG A 673 39.26 -5.96 -3.29
N MET A 674 39.43 -7.26 -3.11
CA MET A 674 38.39 -8.24 -3.41
C MET A 674 37.44 -8.35 -2.23
N VAL A 675 36.13 -8.31 -2.50
CA VAL A 675 35.06 -8.30 -1.51
C VAL A 675 33.93 -9.24 -1.89
N THR A 676 33.07 -9.52 -0.95
CA THR A 676 31.82 -10.27 -1.20
C THR A 676 30.64 -9.31 -1.16
N VAL A 677 29.81 -9.33 -2.19
CA VAL A 677 28.72 -8.35 -2.39
C VAL A 677 27.38 -9.06 -2.57
N LEU A 678 26.39 -8.64 -1.80
CA LEU A 678 24.97 -9.01 -2.00
C LEU A 678 24.37 -8.07 -3.04
N CYS A 679 23.99 -8.62 -4.19
CA CYS A 679 23.70 -7.88 -5.42
C CYS A 679 22.22 -7.66 -5.72
N ASN A 680 21.30 -8.45 -5.15
CA ASN A 680 19.88 -8.39 -5.50
C ASN A 680 18.97 -7.70 -4.48
N LEU A 681 19.56 -6.96 -3.54
CA LEU A 681 18.77 -6.07 -2.68
C LEU A 681 18.17 -4.91 -3.50
N LYS A 682 16.99 -4.44 -3.08
CA LYS A 682 16.41 -3.22 -3.65
C LYS A 682 17.35 -2.03 -3.42
N PRO A 683 17.73 -1.27 -4.46
CA PRO A 683 18.54 -0.07 -4.29
C PRO A 683 17.92 0.92 -3.30
N VAL A 684 18.74 1.49 -2.42
CA VAL A 684 18.35 2.40 -1.35
C VAL A 684 19.18 3.68 -1.40
N LYS A 685 18.54 4.85 -1.21
CA LYS A 685 19.27 6.11 -1.03
C LYS A 685 19.80 6.22 0.39
N MET A 686 21.11 6.34 0.53
CA MET A 686 21.82 6.61 1.78
C MET A 686 22.41 8.03 1.72
N ARG A 687 21.92 8.94 2.58
CA ARG A 687 22.32 10.36 2.59
C ARG A 687 22.34 11.02 1.21
N GLY A 688 21.27 10.75 0.39
CA GLY A 688 21.11 11.36 -0.93
C GLY A 688 21.70 10.58 -2.11
N ILE A 689 22.64 9.67 -1.88
CA ILE A 689 23.30 8.86 -2.92
C ILE A 689 22.72 7.44 -2.94
N MET A 690 22.60 6.85 -4.13
CA MET A 690 21.99 5.52 -4.32
C MET A 690 22.99 4.41 -4.04
N SER A 691 22.67 3.47 -3.15
CA SER A 691 23.40 2.21 -2.96
C SER A 691 22.67 1.07 -3.64
N SER A 692 23.34 0.34 -4.52
CA SER A 692 22.74 -0.74 -5.33
C SER A 692 23.26 -2.14 -4.93
N GLY A 693 23.78 -2.29 -3.72
CA GLY A 693 24.29 -3.54 -3.18
C GLY A 693 24.71 -3.36 -1.73
N MET A 694 25.22 -4.44 -1.12
CA MET A 694 25.74 -4.44 0.24
C MET A 694 27.03 -5.27 0.30
N VAL A 695 28.10 -4.69 0.79
CA VAL A 695 29.36 -5.43 1.07
C VAL A 695 29.18 -6.23 2.34
N LEU A 696 29.48 -7.53 2.29
CA LEU A 696 29.38 -8.42 3.44
C LEU A 696 30.62 -8.35 4.31
N CYS A 697 30.42 -8.23 5.61
CA CYS A 697 31.45 -8.06 6.62
C CYS A 697 31.21 -8.99 7.81
N GLY A 698 32.27 -9.38 8.49
CA GLY A 698 32.18 -9.91 9.86
C GLY A 698 32.26 -8.80 10.88
N SER A 699 31.50 -8.90 11.96
CA SER A 699 31.46 -7.95 13.07
C SER A 699 31.45 -8.69 14.41
N ASN A 700 32.27 -8.25 15.36
CA ASN A 700 32.19 -8.79 16.73
C ASN A 700 30.97 -8.25 17.48
N ASP A 701 30.61 -8.89 18.61
CA ASP A 701 29.42 -8.54 19.40
C ASP A 701 29.39 -7.09 19.92
N ALA A 702 30.56 -6.49 20.15
CA ALA A 702 30.68 -5.10 20.59
C ALA A 702 30.55 -4.10 19.43
N HIS A 703 30.54 -4.55 18.17
CA HIS A 703 30.55 -3.74 16.95
C HIS A 703 31.67 -2.69 16.89
N ASP A 704 32.78 -2.93 17.57
CA ASP A 704 33.98 -2.08 17.57
C ASP A 704 35.08 -2.60 16.62
N LYS A 705 34.89 -3.80 16.05
CA LYS A 705 35.75 -4.40 15.05
C LYS A 705 34.90 -4.99 13.91
N VAL A 706 35.20 -4.51 12.69
CA VAL A 706 34.54 -4.96 11.45
C VAL A 706 35.65 -5.35 10.44
N GLU A 707 35.48 -6.49 9.79
CA GLU A 707 36.38 -6.98 8.75
C GLU A 707 35.60 -7.39 7.50
N LEU A 708 36.16 -7.13 6.32
CA LEU A 708 35.60 -7.57 5.05
C LEU A 708 35.57 -9.10 4.96
N LEU A 709 34.49 -9.64 4.38
CA LEU A 709 34.45 -11.04 3.98
C LEU A 709 35.17 -11.20 2.64
N GLU A 710 36.34 -11.75 2.68
CA GLU A 710 37.24 -11.87 1.52
C GLU A 710 37.12 -13.21 0.83
N PRO A 711 37.00 -13.22 -0.52
CA PRO A 711 37.10 -14.45 -1.29
C PRO A 711 38.59 -14.92 -1.37
N PRO A 712 38.84 -16.22 -1.55
CA PRO A 712 40.19 -16.75 -1.67
C PRO A 712 40.92 -16.23 -2.92
N GLU A 713 42.25 -16.24 -2.87
CA GLU A 713 43.07 -15.80 -3.97
C GLU A 713 42.76 -16.57 -5.27
N GLY A 714 42.70 -15.85 -6.38
CA GLY A 714 42.36 -16.36 -7.70
C GLY A 714 40.84 -16.42 -7.99
N SER A 715 39.99 -15.95 -7.07
CA SER A 715 38.57 -15.67 -7.38
C SER A 715 38.45 -14.47 -8.33
N VAL A 716 37.40 -14.45 -9.14
CA VAL A 716 37.19 -13.41 -10.17
C VAL A 716 35.91 -12.59 -9.89
N PRO A 717 35.91 -11.27 -10.19
CA PRO A 717 34.68 -10.46 -10.07
C PRO A 717 33.55 -11.07 -10.88
N GLY A 718 32.34 -11.08 -10.28
CA GLY A 718 31.15 -11.69 -10.88
C GLY A 718 30.94 -13.17 -10.57
N GLU A 719 31.91 -13.84 -9.95
CA GLU A 719 31.78 -15.24 -9.55
C GLU A 719 30.69 -15.37 -8.46
N HIS A 720 29.65 -16.17 -8.73
CA HIS A 720 28.62 -16.50 -7.74
C HIS A 720 29.15 -17.48 -6.71
N LEU A 721 28.70 -17.32 -5.46
CA LEU A 721 29.13 -18.22 -4.40
C LEU A 721 28.47 -19.60 -4.51
N LEU A 722 29.15 -20.57 -3.94
CA LEU A 722 28.65 -21.91 -3.68
C LEU A 722 28.31 -22.03 -2.19
N LEU A 723 27.22 -22.70 -1.86
CA LEU A 723 26.86 -23.04 -0.49
C LEU A 723 26.76 -24.57 -0.36
N ASP A 724 27.48 -25.14 0.61
CA ASP A 724 27.50 -26.58 0.83
C ASP A 724 26.11 -27.17 0.99
N GLY A 725 25.78 -28.18 0.15
CA GLY A 725 24.48 -28.83 0.13
C GLY A 725 23.38 -28.11 -0.67
N TYR A 726 23.63 -26.86 -1.13
CA TYR A 726 22.68 -26.10 -1.95
C TYR A 726 23.18 -25.83 -3.37
N GLY A 727 24.50 -25.85 -3.57
CA GLY A 727 25.11 -25.59 -4.89
C GLY A 727 25.34 -24.10 -5.17
N LEU A 728 25.24 -23.70 -6.44
CA LEU A 728 25.51 -22.33 -6.88
C LEU A 728 24.40 -21.36 -6.43
N MET A 729 24.82 -20.26 -5.78
CA MET A 729 23.93 -19.20 -5.28
C MET A 729 23.61 -18.22 -6.41
N GLN A 730 22.84 -18.69 -7.38
CA GLN A 730 22.35 -17.89 -8.50
C GLN A 730 20.81 -17.86 -8.45
N PRO A 731 20.22 -16.73 -8.03
CA PRO A 731 18.77 -16.62 -7.92
C PRO A 731 18.11 -16.68 -9.31
N GLU A 732 16.83 -17.03 -9.34
CA GLU A 732 16.05 -16.98 -10.56
C GLU A 732 15.72 -15.55 -10.99
N GLU A 733 15.27 -15.41 -12.23
CA GLU A 733 14.85 -14.15 -12.83
C GLU A 733 13.79 -13.41 -11.98
N ALA A 734 12.91 -14.15 -11.30
CA ALA A 734 11.92 -13.60 -10.37
C ALA A 734 12.54 -12.92 -9.13
N ASP A 735 13.73 -13.32 -8.72
CA ASP A 735 14.49 -12.78 -7.58
C ASP A 735 15.71 -11.94 -8.02
N ALA A 736 15.80 -11.57 -9.30
CA ALA A 736 16.87 -10.72 -9.82
C ALA A 736 17.01 -9.38 -9.06
N VAL A 737 15.90 -8.86 -8.51
CA VAL A 737 15.90 -7.80 -7.49
C VAL A 737 14.79 -8.08 -6.49
N LEU A 738 15.12 -8.11 -5.20
CA LEU A 738 14.19 -8.32 -4.10
C LEU A 738 13.35 -7.05 -3.84
N LYS A 739 12.35 -6.80 -4.68
CA LYS A 739 11.56 -5.55 -4.68
C LYS A 739 10.39 -5.56 -3.69
N SER A 740 9.67 -6.67 -3.56
CA SER A 740 8.51 -6.77 -2.67
C SER A 740 8.91 -6.84 -1.20
N LYS A 741 8.02 -6.49 -0.28
CA LYS A 741 8.29 -6.61 1.17
C LYS A 741 8.62 -8.05 1.58
N SER A 742 7.92 -9.03 1.04
CA SER A 742 8.20 -10.45 1.30
C SER A 742 9.58 -10.87 0.78
N GLN A 743 10.00 -10.39 -0.38
CA GLN A 743 11.35 -10.63 -0.91
C GLN A 743 12.43 -9.90 -0.12
N GLN A 744 12.20 -8.65 0.32
CA GLN A 744 13.13 -7.91 1.18
C GLN A 744 13.32 -8.57 2.55
N ASN A 745 12.34 -9.31 3.04
CA ASN A 745 12.46 -10.08 4.28
C ASN A 745 13.40 -11.28 4.14
N VAL A 746 13.72 -11.73 2.92
CA VAL A 746 14.67 -12.85 2.71
C VAL A 746 16.02 -12.57 3.38
N TRP A 747 16.58 -11.37 3.21
CA TRP A 747 17.81 -11.00 3.91
C TRP A 747 17.65 -11.05 5.44
N LYS A 748 16.57 -10.51 5.98
CA LYS A 748 16.31 -10.52 7.43
C LYS A 748 16.13 -11.93 8.01
N MET A 749 15.67 -12.87 7.21
CA MET A 749 15.53 -14.28 7.60
C MET A 749 16.87 -15.01 7.55
N VAL A 750 17.74 -14.66 6.60
CA VAL A 750 19.02 -15.34 6.35
C VAL A 750 20.14 -14.76 7.22
N ALA A 751 20.19 -13.44 7.38
CA ALA A 751 21.27 -12.76 8.08
C ALA A 751 21.56 -13.28 9.50
N PRO A 752 20.55 -13.60 10.36
CA PRO A 752 20.81 -14.12 11.70
C PRO A 752 21.57 -15.44 11.73
N ASP A 753 21.44 -16.26 10.67
CA ASP A 753 22.06 -17.58 10.55
C ASP A 753 23.37 -17.56 9.74
N MET A 754 23.80 -16.38 9.27
CA MET A 754 25.09 -16.19 8.61
C MET A 754 26.16 -15.81 9.63
N THR A 755 27.17 -16.69 9.80
CA THR A 755 28.20 -16.52 10.84
C THR A 755 29.58 -16.89 10.31
N LEU A 756 30.61 -16.41 10.98
CA LEU A 756 31.95 -16.96 10.87
C LEU A 756 32.10 -18.10 11.87
N ASN A 757 32.70 -19.20 11.45
CA ASN A 757 33.02 -20.29 12.37
C ASN A 757 34.37 -20.06 13.10
N GLY A 758 34.77 -20.95 13.99
CA GLY A 758 36.04 -20.89 14.75
C GLY A 758 37.29 -20.85 13.89
N GLU A 759 37.21 -21.14 12.59
CA GLU A 759 38.31 -20.97 11.61
C GLU A 759 38.25 -19.64 10.85
N GLY A 760 37.22 -18.81 11.10
CA GLY A 760 36.95 -17.56 10.39
C GLY A 760 36.38 -17.72 8.99
N LYS A 761 35.80 -18.88 8.70
CA LYS A 761 35.13 -19.17 7.44
C LYS A 761 33.63 -18.83 7.51
N ALA A 762 33.09 -18.23 6.45
CA ALA A 762 31.69 -17.88 6.34
C ALA A 762 30.81 -19.12 6.25
N THR A 763 29.75 -19.14 7.05
CA THR A 763 28.76 -20.23 7.08
C THR A 763 27.33 -19.71 7.12
N TYR A 764 26.40 -20.51 6.64
CA TYR A 764 24.97 -20.38 6.86
C TYR A 764 24.43 -21.69 7.48
N ASN A 765 23.90 -21.62 8.70
CA ASN A 765 23.50 -22.82 9.45
C ASN A 765 24.62 -23.89 9.50
N GLY A 766 25.87 -23.46 9.69
CA GLY A 766 27.07 -24.32 9.75
C GLY A 766 27.55 -24.88 8.40
N LYS A 767 26.90 -24.51 7.27
CA LYS A 767 27.32 -24.88 5.91
C LYS A 767 28.20 -23.80 5.31
N LEU A 768 29.31 -24.19 4.69
CA LEU A 768 30.32 -23.25 4.20
C LEU A 768 29.89 -22.51 2.92
N PHE A 769 30.12 -21.20 2.89
CA PHE A 769 30.20 -20.44 1.66
C PHE A 769 31.59 -20.54 1.04
N SER A 770 31.60 -20.76 -0.26
CA SER A 770 32.85 -20.90 -1.02
C SER A 770 32.75 -20.32 -2.43
N THR A 771 33.86 -20.05 -3.05
CA THR A 771 34.01 -19.89 -4.50
C THR A 771 34.52 -21.19 -5.10
N THR A 772 34.78 -21.23 -6.41
CA THR A 772 35.46 -22.35 -7.08
C THR A 772 36.94 -22.54 -6.59
N LYS A 773 37.48 -21.56 -5.86
CA LYS A 773 38.85 -21.53 -5.34
C LYS A 773 38.97 -21.92 -3.87
N GLY A 774 37.86 -21.91 -3.12
CA GLY A 774 37.86 -22.25 -1.71
C GLY A 774 36.88 -21.40 -0.88
N PRO A 775 36.88 -21.56 0.44
CA PRO A 775 35.93 -20.87 1.34
C PRO A 775 36.23 -19.38 1.48
N LEU A 776 35.20 -18.58 1.75
CA LEU A 776 35.34 -17.18 2.11
C LEU A 776 35.76 -17.05 3.57
N THR A 777 36.61 -16.05 3.88
CA THR A 777 37.17 -15.88 5.21
C THR A 777 37.26 -14.41 5.63
N CYS A 778 37.21 -14.16 6.95
CA CYS A 778 37.66 -12.91 7.54
C CYS A 778 39.08 -13.08 8.11
N LYS A 779 39.85 -12.00 8.08
CA LYS A 779 41.29 -11.98 8.41
C LYS A 779 41.59 -12.48 9.84
N SER A 780 40.87 -11.96 10.82
CA SER A 780 41.09 -12.29 12.23
C SER A 780 39.81 -12.57 13.04
N LEU A 781 38.64 -12.16 12.56
CA LEU A 781 37.35 -12.42 13.24
C LEU A 781 36.98 -13.90 13.17
N ARG A 782 36.43 -14.42 14.28
CA ARG A 782 36.00 -15.81 14.47
C ARG A 782 34.71 -15.81 15.28
N ASP A 783 33.87 -16.85 15.08
CA ASP A 783 32.65 -17.10 15.86
C ASP A 783 31.77 -15.85 16.05
N CYS A 784 31.59 -15.07 14.99
CA CYS A 784 30.81 -13.83 15.03
C CYS A 784 29.87 -13.72 13.83
N GLN A 785 29.01 -12.71 13.85
CA GLN A 785 27.95 -12.50 12.87
C GLN A 785 28.49 -11.92 11.56
N LEU A 786 27.90 -12.35 10.43
CA LEU A 786 28.07 -11.71 9.11
C LEU A 786 26.90 -10.77 8.83
N GLY A 787 27.19 -9.58 8.28
CA GLY A 787 26.17 -8.59 7.92
C GLY A 787 26.64 -7.63 6.86
#